data_e5735ceec4141acfce76cc51cfb8e906
#
_entry.id   e5735ceec4141acfce76cc51cfb8e906
#
_cell.length_a   1.000
_cell.length_b   1.000
_cell.length_c   1.000
_cell.angle_alpha   90.00
_cell.angle_beta   90.00
_cell.angle_gamma   90.00
#
_symmetry.space_group_name_H-M   'P 1'
#
loop_
_entity.id
_entity.type
_entity.pdbx_description
1 polymer ?
#
loop_
_entity_poly.entity_id
_entity_poly.type
_entity_poly.pdbx_seq_one_letter_code
_entity_poly.pdbx_strand_id
1 'polypeptide(L)'
;MEKEKSSKLPFIIIAGVIAVIFLTVGLISFFGKKKDEPPAPPTPTAEPDPEVPIGPSVKPVDYTEDDFRFTDEMDDVVLSHNNYFYKESIKLKIHTRKEGKIYFTLNGETPTDKSNPYSPENGIDLLASATDDPKVHTVRAIVYYNDGTKSDEIIHSYVIGKTVDSRYENLLIFCISGEPSDLTAAPNGILFGLNYEQRGRASERPVYVEVLNRSGDRITAQKLGVRIYGAYSRQNSHKSMKFYARKSYSPEAGTTYLNCFNLLSDEGTQIVRYDKFVLRASGNDYRFAFVRDELNQMLAKDAGFSDYEPVFPAIAYINGAYYGFYWLHAAYCDEFFKDRYGASPAEKAANGGEFTEGEFVVLSGTDTEKKYDEDDEEEAKIAEEFNKIYDEFANKDLNVYANYEALKKWMDVENYLDYMAFNIYLCNKDWPHNNVRCYRYFPAEGESFGEGPYDGRWRHLVHDVDYTMGLYDQKEVLNSYDTLKQVLSANNERRSPLFAALMERADCREYFIKKSLDLGSGALSYQSVVARLNSITKNRENEMHYYYKWISTLGKEDVSWVHEGQYEGNLETIVKFALRRADRAADYLKFDFGLTGVKYNLNITGTAGARVVVNSFTAKDGNDIYGVYFTDYATVVSAEYSLGKAFDYWEVNGREVRSATLRIGAGDVVSGNVNITLHIKDAPMNKIYISSYSARDEDSVTITNLTPAEVSLTGFVLTDGTYNYPFAEGDRILPGESITVYGNNTPEDVTNVRRAIFNLSQGETIILKDASGAVVDSFTVPNTHTGFVFKRNVYTMEFEELRP
;
A
#
# COMPACT_ATOMS: atom_id res chain seq x y z
N MET A 1 11.35 35.76 -52.41
CA MET A 1 12.36 36.69 -51.88
C MET A 1 11.70 37.48 -50.80
N GLU A 2 11.92 37.03 -49.54
CA GLU A 2 12.05 37.87 -48.37
C GLU A 2 12.37 36.99 -47.16
N LYS A 3 13.31 37.44 -46.37
CA LYS A 3 14.05 36.67 -45.39
C LYS A 3 13.30 36.66 -44.07
N GLU A 4 13.05 35.48 -43.54
CA GLU A 4 12.73 35.28 -42.12
C GLU A 4 13.94 35.55 -41.23
N LYS A 5 13.76 36.42 -40.24
CA LYS A 5 14.71 36.61 -39.15
C LYS A 5 14.29 35.77 -37.96
N SER A 6 15.14 34.81 -37.60
CA SER A 6 15.02 34.06 -36.35
C SER A 6 15.37 34.98 -35.17
N SER A 7 14.51 35.10 -34.18
CA SER A 7 14.79 35.69 -32.87
C SER A 7 14.92 34.58 -31.84
N LYS A 8 16.14 34.37 -31.33
CA LYS A 8 16.41 33.57 -30.14
C LYS A 8 16.01 34.40 -28.90
N LEU A 9 15.05 33.94 -28.12
CA LEU A 9 14.81 34.40 -26.77
C LEU A 9 15.49 33.43 -25.77
N PRO A 10 16.06 33.93 -24.69
CA PRO A 10 16.93 33.11 -23.85
C PRO A 10 16.16 32.41 -22.74
N PHE A 11 16.67 31.24 -22.38
CA PHE A 11 16.22 30.20 -21.43
C PHE A 11 16.14 30.59 -19.93
N ILE A 12 15.99 31.85 -19.56
CA ILE A 12 16.04 32.31 -18.16
C ILE A 12 14.66 32.65 -17.56
N ILE A 13 13.57 32.50 -18.33
CA ILE A 13 12.22 32.93 -17.87
C ILE A 13 11.37 31.76 -17.33
N ILE A 14 11.75 30.52 -17.53
CA ILE A 14 10.90 29.34 -17.19
C ILE A 14 10.98 28.93 -15.72
N ALA A 15 12.13 29.08 -15.04
CA ALA A 15 12.25 28.80 -13.62
C ALA A 15 11.53 29.82 -12.70
N GLY A 16 11.23 31.01 -13.21
CA GLY A 16 10.49 32.06 -12.49
C GLY A 16 8.97 31.90 -12.57
N VAL A 17 8.46 31.14 -13.55
CA VAL A 17 7.02 31.02 -13.81
C VAL A 17 6.38 29.94 -12.93
N ILE A 18 7.10 28.88 -12.60
CA ILE A 18 6.58 27.80 -11.74
C ILE A 18 6.46 28.25 -10.27
N ALA A 19 7.42 29.02 -9.77
CA ALA A 19 7.31 29.64 -8.43
C ALA A 19 6.22 30.74 -8.36
N VAL A 20 5.87 31.35 -9.48
CA VAL A 20 4.80 32.36 -9.57
C VAL A 20 3.41 31.70 -9.70
N ILE A 21 3.30 30.49 -10.24
CA ILE A 21 2.02 29.79 -10.33
C ILE A 21 1.56 29.30 -8.95
N PHE A 22 2.46 28.85 -8.07
CA PHE A 22 2.11 28.51 -6.69
C PHE A 22 1.81 29.74 -5.81
N LEU A 23 2.35 30.92 -6.15
CA LEU A 23 2.06 32.19 -5.49
C LEU A 23 0.85 32.92 -6.13
N THR A 24 0.52 32.69 -7.39
CA THR A 24 -0.60 33.38 -8.07
C THR A 24 -1.95 32.69 -7.91
N VAL A 25 -2.00 31.38 -7.61
CA VAL A 25 -3.26 30.74 -7.17
C VAL A 25 -3.71 31.30 -5.81
N GLY A 26 -2.74 31.75 -4.96
CA GLY A 26 -3.02 32.50 -3.73
C GLY A 26 -3.36 33.99 -3.94
N LEU A 27 -3.00 34.61 -5.08
CA LEU A 27 -3.17 36.05 -5.30
C LEU A 27 -4.25 36.44 -6.33
N ILE A 28 -4.71 35.54 -7.21
CA ILE A 28 -5.81 35.83 -8.15
C ILE A 28 -7.18 35.77 -7.48
N SER A 29 -7.28 35.21 -6.26
CA SER A 29 -8.50 35.29 -5.44
C SER A 29 -8.77 36.70 -4.86
N PHE A 30 -7.88 37.68 -5.04
CA PHE A 30 -8.01 39.00 -4.39
C PHE A 30 -8.63 40.11 -5.27
N PHE A 31 -8.80 39.96 -6.58
CA PHE A 31 -9.29 41.01 -7.47
C PHE A 31 -10.32 40.56 -8.51
N GLY A 32 -11.25 39.71 -8.15
CA GLY A 32 -12.40 39.45 -9.01
C GLY A 32 -13.64 39.20 -8.17
N LYS A 33 -14.56 40.15 -8.13
CA LYS A 33 -15.91 39.93 -7.58
C LYS A 33 -16.61 38.84 -8.39
N LYS A 34 -16.48 37.58 -7.96
CA LYS A 34 -17.40 36.47 -8.24
C LYS A 34 -17.96 35.97 -6.92
N LYS A 35 -19.25 35.69 -6.93
CA LYS A 35 -20.01 35.20 -5.79
C LYS A 35 -19.30 34.00 -5.11
N ASP A 36 -19.10 34.15 -3.81
CA ASP A 36 -18.95 33.20 -2.72
C ASP A 36 -18.59 31.75 -3.10
N GLU A 37 -17.32 31.49 -3.39
CA GLU A 37 -16.69 30.19 -3.13
C GLU A 37 -16.08 30.24 -1.70
N PRO A 38 -16.32 29.23 -0.84
CA PRO A 38 -15.69 29.16 0.46
C PRO A 38 -14.18 29.04 0.30
N PRO A 39 -13.36 29.64 1.21
CA PRO A 39 -11.92 29.51 1.15
C PRO A 39 -11.51 28.03 1.24
N ALA A 40 -10.54 27.64 0.40
CA ALA A 40 -9.96 26.30 0.47
C ALA A 40 -9.36 26.10 1.88
N PRO A 41 -9.64 24.96 2.52
CA PRO A 41 -9.05 24.66 3.84
C PRO A 41 -7.53 24.58 3.75
N PRO A 42 -6.81 24.79 4.86
CA PRO A 42 -5.34 24.71 4.89
C PRO A 42 -4.87 23.32 4.46
N THR A 43 -3.77 23.28 3.69
CA THR A 43 -3.15 22.02 3.23
C THR A 43 -2.55 21.28 4.43
N PRO A 44 -2.87 20.00 4.65
CA PRO A 44 -2.25 19.21 5.72
C PRO A 44 -0.73 19.11 5.54
N THR A 45 0.00 19.01 6.64
CA THR A 45 1.42 18.63 6.62
C THR A 45 1.55 17.20 6.08
N ALA A 46 2.41 17.00 5.11
CA ALA A 46 2.66 15.69 4.52
C ALA A 46 3.17 14.70 5.60
N GLU A 47 2.57 13.52 5.67
CA GLU A 47 3.13 12.39 6.43
C GLU A 47 4.50 11.99 5.84
N PRO A 48 5.42 11.44 6.65
CA PRO A 48 6.67 10.89 6.10
C PRO A 48 6.36 9.77 5.10
N ASP A 49 7.22 9.65 4.09
CA ASP A 49 7.15 8.58 3.10
C ASP A 49 7.11 7.22 3.80
N PRO A 50 6.29 6.27 3.34
CA PRO A 50 6.48 4.89 3.72
C PRO A 50 7.87 4.46 3.24
N GLU A 51 8.77 4.15 4.16
CA GLU A 51 10.07 3.60 3.80
C GLU A 51 9.87 2.20 3.17
N VAL A 52 10.75 1.86 2.22
CA VAL A 52 10.77 0.53 1.60
C VAL A 52 10.86 -0.52 2.72
N PRO A 53 9.93 -1.46 2.81
CA PRO A 53 10.06 -2.57 3.75
C PRO A 53 11.36 -3.31 3.45
N ILE A 54 12.35 -3.14 4.31
CA ILE A 54 13.63 -3.83 4.19
C ILE A 54 13.43 -5.22 4.77
N GLY A 55 13.17 -6.20 3.93
CA GLY A 55 13.34 -7.60 4.29
C GLY A 55 14.81 -7.88 4.62
N PRO A 56 15.14 -9.05 5.20
CA PRO A 56 16.53 -9.42 5.43
C PRO A 56 17.28 -9.41 4.10
N SER A 57 18.04 -8.33 3.87
CA SER A 57 18.86 -8.18 2.67
C SER A 57 20.20 -8.85 2.89
N VAL A 58 20.62 -9.65 1.91
CA VAL A 58 21.97 -10.21 1.90
C VAL A 58 22.87 -9.19 1.19
N LYS A 59 23.88 -8.67 1.88
CA LYS A 59 25.00 -7.96 1.24
C LYS A 59 25.98 -9.01 0.73
N PRO A 60 26.07 -9.22 -0.57
CA PRO A 60 27.04 -10.13 -1.14
C PRO A 60 28.46 -9.56 -0.97
N VAL A 61 29.44 -10.43 -0.92
CA VAL A 61 30.87 -10.06 -0.81
C VAL A 61 31.51 -10.12 -2.19
N ASP A 62 32.25 -9.08 -2.55
CA ASP A 62 33.05 -9.06 -3.78
C ASP A 62 34.40 -9.74 -3.54
N TYR A 63 34.83 -10.50 -4.56
CA TYR A 63 36.11 -11.27 -4.55
C TYR A 63 37.03 -10.76 -5.66
N THR A 64 37.42 -9.50 -5.55
CA THR A 64 38.21 -8.79 -6.59
C THR A 64 39.72 -8.93 -6.44
N GLU A 65 40.20 -9.62 -5.39
CA GLU A 65 41.61 -9.80 -5.12
C GLU A 65 42.29 -10.67 -6.19
N ASP A 66 43.53 -10.32 -6.56
CA ASP A 66 44.28 -11.06 -7.60
C ASP A 66 44.70 -12.46 -7.14
N ASP A 67 44.74 -12.74 -5.82
CA ASP A 67 45.08 -14.00 -5.21
C ASP A 67 43.84 -14.76 -4.67
N PHE A 68 42.66 -14.57 -5.26
CA PHE A 68 41.42 -15.24 -4.88
C PHE A 68 41.62 -16.75 -4.66
N ARG A 69 41.11 -17.27 -3.54
CA ARG A 69 41.13 -18.69 -3.19
C ARG A 69 39.76 -19.13 -2.69
N PHE A 70 39.30 -20.29 -3.17
CA PHE A 70 38.08 -20.90 -2.66
C PHE A 70 38.23 -21.31 -1.19
N THR A 71 37.22 -20.98 -0.41
CA THR A 71 36.99 -21.55 0.93
C THR A 71 35.98 -22.70 0.86
N ASP A 72 35.88 -23.54 1.91
CA ASP A 72 34.95 -24.68 1.91
C ASP A 72 33.46 -24.25 1.89
N GLU A 73 33.16 -23.02 2.29
CA GLU A 73 31.80 -22.45 2.34
C GLU A 73 31.34 -21.86 1.01
N MET A 74 32.22 -21.67 0.04
CA MET A 74 31.89 -21.09 -1.25
C MET A 74 31.29 -22.11 -2.22
N ASP A 75 30.39 -21.67 -3.08
CA ASP A 75 29.89 -22.45 -4.21
C ASP A 75 31.00 -22.86 -5.18
N ASP A 76 30.78 -23.91 -5.98
CA ASP A 76 31.73 -24.38 -6.97
C ASP A 76 32.03 -23.32 -8.06
N VAL A 77 31.16 -22.33 -8.26
CA VAL A 77 31.36 -21.21 -9.18
C VAL A 77 31.03 -19.91 -8.47
N VAL A 78 31.96 -18.95 -8.51
CA VAL A 78 31.91 -17.69 -7.80
C VAL A 78 32.19 -16.53 -8.73
N LEU A 79 31.41 -15.45 -8.62
CA LEU A 79 31.64 -14.19 -9.34
C LEU A 79 32.57 -13.28 -8.54
N SER A 80 33.48 -12.55 -9.24
CA SER A 80 34.37 -11.58 -8.59
C SER A 80 33.62 -10.37 -8.03
N HIS A 81 32.47 -10.03 -8.62
CA HIS A 81 31.60 -8.94 -8.24
C HIS A 81 30.23 -9.54 -7.97
N ASN A 82 29.75 -9.46 -6.73
CA ASN A 82 28.48 -10.04 -6.30
C ASN A 82 27.50 -8.97 -5.81
N ASN A 83 27.96 -7.73 -5.57
CA ASN A 83 27.07 -6.59 -5.34
C ASN A 83 26.27 -6.26 -6.63
N TYR A 84 25.16 -5.57 -6.45
CA TYR A 84 24.31 -5.18 -7.58
C TYR A 84 24.62 -3.78 -8.08
N PHE A 85 25.06 -2.85 -7.21
CA PHE A 85 25.35 -1.46 -7.54
C PHE A 85 26.84 -1.18 -7.64
N TYR A 86 27.26 -0.60 -8.78
CA TYR A 86 28.61 -0.12 -8.99
C TYR A 86 28.60 1.26 -9.64
N LYS A 87 29.47 2.16 -9.18
CA LYS A 87 29.59 3.53 -9.73
C LYS A 87 30.39 3.58 -11.03
N GLU A 88 31.35 2.69 -11.17
CA GLU A 88 32.27 2.63 -12.30
C GLU A 88 32.10 1.30 -13.04
N SER A 89 32.57 1.28 -14.29
CA SER A 89 32.63 0.05 -15.08
C SER A 89 33.43 -1.04 -14.35
N ILE A 90 32.94 -2.25 -14.42
CA ILE A 90 33.62 -3.41 -13.78
C ILE A 90 34.09 -4.41 -14.82
N LYS A 91 35.16 -5.12 -14.48
CA LYS A 91 35.65 -6.28 -15.21
C LYS A 91 35.31 -7.54 -14.41
N LEU A 92 34.21 -8.18 -14.76
CA LEU A 92 33.71 -9.36 -14.08
C LEU A 92 34.59 -10.57 -14.36
N LYS A 93 35.11 -11.21 -13.32
CA LYS A 93 35.76 -12.50 -13.38
C LYS A 93 34.83 -13.60 -12.85
N ILE A 94 34.89 -14.79 -13.45
CA ILE A 94 34.17 -15.98 -13.01
C ILE A 94 35.19 -16.99 -12.57
N HIS A 95 35.17 -17.40 -11.30
CA HIS A 95 36.04 -18.39 -10.70
C HIS A 95 35.30 -19.72 -10.58
N THR A 96 35.97 -20.82 -10.88
CA THR A 96 35.39 -22.17 -10.76
C THR A 96 36.36 -23.08 -10.00
N ARG A 97 35.82 -23.88 -9.08
CA ARG A 97 36.59 -24.85 -8.26
C ARG A 97 37.08 -26.01 -9.08
N LYS A 98 36.31 -26.45 -10.06
CA LYS A 98 36.65 -27.54 -10.98
C LYS A 98 37.04 -26.99 -12.35
N GLU A 99 37.95 -27.65 -13.02
CA GLU A 99 38.33 -27.29 -14.39
C GLU A 99 37.17 -27.50 -15.38
N GLY A 100 36.97 -26.52 -16.24
CA GLY A 100 35.88 -26.55 -17.23
C GLY A 100 35.91 -25.37 -18.17
N LYS A 101 35.04 -25.38 -19.16
CA LYS A 101 34.82 -24.27 -20.08
C LYS A 101 33.60 -23.48 -19.65
N ILE A 102 33.74 -22.17 -19.50
CA ILE A 102 32.68 -21.27 -19.11
C ILE A 102 32.13 -20.58 -20.37
N TYR A 103 30.81 -20.53 -20.50
CA TYR A 103 30.11 -19.80 -21.54
C TYR A 103 29.13 -18.83 -20.91
N PHE A 104 28.93 -17.68 -21.52
CA PHE A 104 28.04 -16.64 -21.00
C PHE A 104 27.23 -15.93 -22.09
N THR A 105 26.14 -15.29 -21.67
CA THR A 105 25.31 -14.39 -22.48
C THR A 105 25.03 -13.09 -21.71
N LEU A 106 24.73 -12.01 -22.44
CA LEU A 106 24.34 -10.70 -21.91
C LEU A 106 22.99 -10.22 -22.48
N ASN A 107 22.29 -11.07 -23.20
CA ASN A 107 21.06 -10.75 -23.91
C ASN A 107 19.82 -11.50 -23.34
N GLY A 108 19.98 -12.24 -22.25
CA GLY A 108 18.91 -13.02 -21.63
C GLY A 108 18.76 -14.45 -22.16
N GLU A 109 19.47 -14.84 -23.22
CA GLU A 109 19.46 -16.23 -23.68
C GLU A 109 20.16 -17.15 -22.69
N THR A 110 19.64 -18.37 -22.53
CA THR A 110 20.31 -19.42 -21.74
C THR A 110 21.66 -19.76 -22.36
N PRO A 111 22.78 -19.70 -21.62
CA PRO A 111 24.09 -19.98 -22.18
C PRO A 111 24.25 -21.47 -22.52
N THR A 112 24.85 -21.72 -23.68
CA THR A 112 25.18 -23.07 -24.17
C THR A 112 26.66 -23.10 -24.59
N ASP A 113 27.14 -24.25 -25.02
CA ASP A 113 28.50 -24.43 -25.57
C ASP A 113 28.73 -23.67 -26.87
N LYS A 114 27.71 -23.03 -27.42
CA LYS A 114 27.76 -22.16 -28.62
C LYS A 114 27.71 -20.66 -28.28
N SER A 115 27.50 -20.34 -27.00
CA SER A 115 27.47 -18.96 -26.50
C SER A 115 28.89 -18.36 -26.43
N ASN A 116 29.02 -17.12 -25.92
CA ASN A 116 30.32 -16.48 -25.82
C ASN A 116 31.21 -17.28 -24.88
N PRO A 117 32.41 -17.72 -25.33
CA PRO A 117 33.36 -18.38 -24.47
C PRO A 117 34.01 -17.35 -23.54
N TYR A 118 34.07 -17.68 -22.24
CA TYR A 118 34.73 -16.85 -21.25
C TYR A 118 36.24 -17.07 -21.25
N SER A 119 37.00 -15.99 -21.11
CA SER A 119 38.47 -16.01 -20.94
C SER A 119 38.83 -15.44 -19.57
N PRO A 120 39.50 -16.18 -18.68
CA PRO A 120 39.94 -15.67 -17.38
C PRO A 120 40.85 -14.44 -17.46
N GLU A 121 41.65 -14.35 -18.54
CA GLU A 121 42.56 -13.22 -18.77
C GLU A 121 41.83 -11.94 -19.11
N ASN A 122 40.75 -12.05 -19.91
CA ASN A 122 40.00 -10.90 -20.40
C ASN A 122 38.84 -10.49 -19.49
N GLY A 123 38.22 -11.46 -18.78
CA GLY A 123 37.00 -11.21 -18.03
C GLY A 123 35.82 -10.80 -18.92
N ILE A 124 34.77 -10.29 -18.29
CA ILE A 124 33.62 -9.69 -19.00
C ILE A 124 33.58 -8.21 -18.65
N ASP A 125 33.71 -7.34 -19.66
CA ASP A 125 33.62 -5.89 -19.45
C ASP A 125 32.14 -5.47 -19.32
N LEU A 126 31.74 -5.01 -18.16
CA LEU A 126 30.43 -4.43 -17.89
C LEU A 126 30.59 -2.91 -17.74
N LEU A 127 30.23 -2.18 -18.78
CA LEU A 127 30.51 -0.75 -18.88
C LEU A 127 29.43 0.08 -18.19
N ALA A 128 29.86 1.08 -17.44
CA ALA A 128 28.97 2.10 -16.90
C ALA A 128 28.26 2.87 -18.01
N SER A 129 27.11 3.46 -17.66
CA SER A 129 26.41 4.36 -18.58
C SER A 129 27.27 5.59 -18.92
N ALA A 130 27.17 6.06 -20.16
CA ALA A 130 27.72 7.34 -20.57
C ALA A 130 26.84 8.54 -20.14
N THR A 131 25.62 8.27 -19.68
CA THR A 131 24.66 9.27 -19.17
C THR A 131 24.54 9.17 -17.66
N ASP A 132 23.76 10.05 -17.05
CA ASP A 132 23.48 10.01 -15.62
C ASP A 132 22.59 8.81 -15.21
N ASP A 133 21.80 8.24 -16.15
CA ASP A 133 21.02 7.04 -15.88
C ASP A 133 21.90 5.80 -15.83
N PRO A 134 21.85 4.97 -14.77
CA PRO A 134 22.62 3.74 -14.69
C PRO A 134 22.27 2.76 -15.81
N LYS A 135 23.25 2.00 -16.26
CA LYS A 135 23.06 0.90 -17.20
C LYS A 135 22.92 -0.42 -16.45
N VAL A 136 21.92 -1.20 -16.82
CA VAL A 136 21.72 -2.53 -16.25
C VAL A 136 22.28 -3.59 -17.21
N HIS A 137 23.05 -4.52 -16.68
CA HIS A 137 23.57 -5.67 -17.40
C HIS A 137 23.06 -6.93 -16.70
N THR A 138 22.50 -7.87 -17.45
CA THR A 138 22.17 -9.21 -16.96
C THR A 138 23.18 -10.19 -17.53
N VAL A 139 23.92 -10.83 -16.65
CA VAL A 139 24.88 -11.88 -17.00
C VAL A 139 24.26 -13.23 -16.69
N ARG A 140 24.25 -14.12 -17.68
CA ARG A 140 23.94 -15.54 -17.50
C ARG A 140 25.15 -16.35 -17.88
N ALA A 141 25.57 -17.30 -17.04
CA ALA A 141 26.77 -18.11 -17.26
C ALA A 141 26.56 -19.57 -16.84
N ILE A 142 27.29 -20.47 -17.51
CA ILE A 142 27.31 -21.90 -17.20
C ILE A 142 28.72 -22.47 -17.39
N VAL A 143 29.08 -23.43 -16.56
CA VAL A 143 30.35 -24.15 -16.67
C VAL A 143 30.09 -25.56 -17.19
N TYR A 144 30.79 -25.96 -18.25
CA TYR A 144 30.88 -27.34 -18.72
C TYR A 144 32.19 -27.92 -18.21
N TYR A 145 32.14 -28.81 -17.20
CA TYR A 145 33.28 -29.40 -16.59
C TYR A 145 33.97 -30.47 -17.45
N ASN A 146 35.27 -30.67 -17.24
CA ASN A 146 36.02 -31.64 -18.00
C ASN A 146 35.59 -33.10 -17.74
N ASP A 147 34.91 -33.37 -16.65
CA ASP A 147 34.29 -34.65 -16.32
C ASP A 147 32.96 -34.95 -17.08
N GLY A 148 32.52 -34.02 -17.90
CA GLY A 148 31.28 -34.13 -18.68
C GLY A 148 30.02 -33.67 -17.94
N THR A 149 30.11 -33.21 -16.72
CA THR A 149 29.03 -32.58 -15.96
C THR A 149 28.97 -31.08 -16.26
N LYS A 150 27.93 -30.40 -15.77
CA LYS A 150 27.77 -28.94 -15.87
C LYS A 150 27.34 -28.34 -14.55
N SER A 151 27.66 -27.07 -14.35
CA SER A 151 27.15 -26.30 -13.20
C SER A 151 25.66 -26.00 -13.35
N ASP A 152 25.04 -25.57 -12.28
CA ASP A 152 23.83 -24.78 -12.39
C ASP A 152 24.11 -23.49 -13.13
N GLU A 153 23.07 -22.92 -13.72
CA GLU A 153 23.14 -21.64 -14.38
C GLU A 153 23.25 -20.51 -13.35
N ILE A 154 24.23 -19.63 -13.53
CA ILE A 154 24.40 -18.42 -12.74
C ILE A 154 23.69 -17.28 -13.49
N ILE A 155 22.83 -16.55 -12.79
CA ILE A 155 22.16 -15.36 -13.30
C ILE A 155 22.39 -14.24 -12.30
N HIS A 156 22.93 -13.11 -12.76
CA HIS A 156 23.18 -11.95 -11.93
C HIS A 156 23.04 -10.65 -12.70
N SER A 157 22.36 -9.68 -12.11
CA SER A 157 22.13 -8.36 -12.71
C SER A 157 23.04 -7.31 -12.08
N TYR A 158 23.60 -6.43 -12.89
CA TYR A 158 24.52 -5.35 -12.48
C TYR A 158 23.93 -4.02 -12.89
N VAL A 159 23.78 -3.10 -11.95
CA VAL A 159 23.31 -1.73 -12.16
C VAL A 159 24.53 -0.81 -12.03
N ILE A 160 25.01 -0.25 -13.13
CA ILE A 160 26.31 0.43 -13.18
C ILE A 160 26.17 1.86 -13.67
N GLY A 161 26.54 2.82 -12.82
CA GLY A 161 26.52 4.25 -13.16
C GLY A 161 26.73 5.13 -11.92
N LYS A 162 27.12 6.38 -12.17
CA LYS A 162 27.49 7.34 -11.10
C LYS A 162 26.35 7.68 -10.15
N THR A 163 25.12 7.54 -10.61
CA THR A 163 23.89 7.95 -9.88
C THR A 163 23.17 6.79 -9.18
N VAL A 164 23.76 5.58 -9.12
CA VAL A 164 23.10 4.40 -8.54
C VAL A 164 22.57 4.64 -7.13
N ASP A 165 23.27 5.41 -6.31
CA ASP A 165 22.88 5.68 -4.91
C ASP A 165 21.69 6.66 -4.79
N SER A 166 21.35 7.40 -5.85
CA SER A 166 20.31 8.44 -5.83
C SER A 166 19.22 8.27 -6.87
N ARG A 167 19.40 7.33 -7.81
CA ARG A 167 18.46 7.13 -8.93
C ARG A 167 17.17 6.43 -8.50
N TYR A 168 17.24 5.59 -7.48
CA TYR A 168 16.17 4.65 -7.11
C TYR A 168 15.53 4.98 -5.76
N GLU A 169 15.44 6.26 -5.43
CA GLU A 169 14.83 6.70 -4.18
C GLU A 169 13.39 6.17 -4.04
N ASN A 170 13.15 5.42 -2.95
CA ASN A 170 11.85 4.80 -2.63
C ASN A 170 11.25 3.93 -3.74
N LEU A 171 12.09 3.15 -4.46
CA LEU A 171 11.65 2.22 -5.50
C LEU A 171 12.19 0.82 -5.25
N LEU A 172 11.38 -0.19 -5.54
CA LEU A 172 11.86 -1.55 -5.75
C LEU A 172 12.35 -1.70 -7.19
N ILE A 173 13.44 -2.44 -7.36
CA ILE A 173 14.03 -2.69 -8.68
C ILE A 173 13.86 -4.16 -9.01
N PHE A 174 13.09 -4.46 -10.04
CA PHE A 174 12.89 -5.80 -10.55
C PHE A 174 13.81 -6.02 -11.76
N CYS A 175 14.82 -6.87 -11.60
CA CYS A 175 15.63 -7.36 -12.69
C CYS A 175 15.07 -8.72 -13.13
N ILE A 176 14.44 -8.73 -14.31
CA ILE A 176 13.74 -9.89 -14.87
C ILE A 176 14.57 -10.44 -16.02
N SER A 177 15.02 -11.69 -15.90
CA SER A 177 15.82 -12.39 -16.89
C SER A 177 15.07 -13.59 -17.47
N GLY A 178 15.06 -13.73 -18.78
CA GLY A 178 14.44 -14.85 -19.45
C GLY A 178 14.71 -14.86 -20.97
N GLU A 179 14.35 -15.95 -21.62
CA GLU A 179 14.57 -16.12 -23.05
C GLU A 179 13.91 -15.00 -23.85
N PRO A 180 14.65 -14.32 -24.75
CA PRO A 180 14.06 -13.30 -25.61
C PRO A 180 12.89 -13.80 -26.45
N SER A 181 12.92 -15.08 -26.87
CA SER A 181 11.81 -15.74 -27.59
C SER A 181 10.53 -15.80 -26.78
N ASP A 182 10.63 -15.89 -25.44
CA ASP A 182 9.51 -15.97 -24.52
C ASP A 182 9.02 -14.58 -24.08
N LEU A 183 9.92 -13.62 -23.99
CA LEU A 183 9.61 -12.29 -23.45
C LEU A 183 9.38 -11.23 -24.51
N THR A 184 10.33 -11.02 -25.40
CA THR A 184 10.37 -9.83 -26.28
C THR A 184 10.28 -10.11 -27.76
N ALA A 185 10.70 -11.29 -28.23
CA ALA A 185 10.75 -11.59 -29.65
C ALA A 185 9.40 -12.07 -30.19
N ALA A 186 9.06 -11.56 -31.41
CA ALA A 186 7.91 -12.09 -32.15
C ALA A 186 8.21 -13.49 -32.69
N PRO A 187 7.19 -14.39 -32.86
CA PRO A 187 5.77 -14.16 -32.54
C PRO A 187 5.37 -14.52 -31.10
N ASN A 188 6.21 -15.22 -30.34
CA ASN A 188 5.81 -15.90 -29.09
C ASN A 188 6.04 -15.07 -27.81
N GLY A 189 6.80 -13.97 -27.89
CA GLY A 189 7.09 -13.13 -26.73
C GLY A 189 5.83 -12.52 -26.14
N ILE A 190 5.74 -12.54 -24.82
CA ILE A 190 4.56 -12.03 -24.10
C ILE A 190 4.43 -10.51 -24.15
N LEU A 191 5.52 -9.77 -24.37
CA LEU A 191 5.53 -8.29 -24.35
C LEU A 191 5.24 -7.67 -25.71
N PHE A 192 5.91 -8.14 -26.75
CA PHE A 192 5.83 -7.57 -28.11
C PHE A 192 5.37 -8.55 -29.18
N GLY A 193 5.29 -9.85 -28.85
CA GLY A 193 4.72 -10.88 -29.72
C GLY A 193 3.19 -10.94 -29.60
N LEU A 194 2.60 -12.00 -30.11
CA LEU A 194 1.14 -12.23 -30.07
C LEU A 194 0.65 -12.96 -28.80
N ASN A 195 1.56 -13.48 -27.98
CA ASN A 195 1.20 -14.24 -26.80
C ASN A 195 0.53 -13.38 -25.69
N TYR A 196 0.66 -12.06 -25.73
CA TYR A 196 -0.03 -11.21 -24.75
C TYR A 196 -1.55 -11.34 -24.76
N GLU A 197 -2.15 -11.80 -25.86
CA GLU A 197 -3.59 -12.09 -25.95
C GLU A 197 -3.99 -13.41 -25.31
N GLN A 198 -3.04 -14.31 -25.15
CA GLN A 198 -3.26 -15.65 -24.57
C GLN A 198 -3.54 -15.58 -23.07
N ARG A 199 -4.36 -16.51 -22.58
CA ARG A 199 -4.72 -16.64 -21.17
C ARG A 199 -4.40 -18.06 -20.67
N GLY A 200 -4.57 -18.27 -19.37
CA GLY A 200 -4.36 -19.57 -18.76
C GLY A 200 -2.87 -19.98 -18.67
N ARG A 201 -2.63 -21.17 -18.16
CA ARG A 201 -1.31 -21.73 -17.88
C ARG A 201 -0.41 -21.81 -19.12
N ALA A 202 -0.98 -22.08 -20.28
CA ALA A 202 -0.22 -22.22 -21.53
C ALA A 202 0.49 -20.92 -21.98
N SER A 203 -0.02 -19.76 -21.54
CA SER A 203 0.60 -18.45 -21.83
C SER A 203 1.76 -18.08 -20.89
N GLU A 204 1.98 -18.84 -19.80
CA GLU A 204 3.00 -18.57 -18.80
C GLU A 204 4.40 -18.85 -19.35
N ARG A 205 5.35 -17.94 -19.04
CA ARG A 205 6.75 -18.03 -19.45
C ARG A 205 7.66 -18.07 -18.24
N PRO A 206 8.71 -18.91 -18.26
CA PRO A 206 9.69 -18.96 -17.18
C PRO A 206 10.59 -17.73 -17.20
N VAL A 207 10.84 -17.18 -16.01
CA VAL A 207 11.76 -16.06 -15.79
C VAL A 207 12.55 -16.26 -14.50
N TYR A 208 13.71 -15.64 -14.41
CA TYR A 208 14.42 -15.42 -13.14
C TYR A 208 14.24 -13.96 -12.72
N VAL A 209 13.82 -13.76 -11.50
CA VAL A 209 13.52 -12.42 -10.96
C VAL A 209 14.42 -12.14 -9.77
N GLU A 210 15.17 -11.06 -9.84
CA GLU A 210 15.92 -10.47 -8.73
C GLU A 210 15.21 -9.19 -8.33
N VAL A 211 14.92 -9.04 -7.02
CA VAL A 211 14.30 -7.84 -6.47
C VAL A 211 15.30 -7.16 -5.55
N LEU A 212 15.59 -5.90 -5.84
CA LEU A 212 16.55 -5.09 -5.09
C LEU A 212 15.83 -3.93 -4.40
N ASN A 213 16.35 -3.52 -3.25
CA ASN A 213 15.96 -2.28 -2.61
C ASN A 213 16.70 -1.07 -3.20
N ARG A 214 16.41 0.13 -2.69
CA ARG A 214 17.02 1.40 -3.12
C ARG A 214 18.55 1.45 -2.96
N SER A 215 19.11 0.64 -2.07
CA SER A 215 20.55 0.58 -1.79
C SER A 215 21.28 -0.48 -2.64
N GLY A 216 20.53 -1.21 -3.50
CA GLY A 216 21.06 -2.30 -4.29
C GLY A 216 21.21 -3.60 -3.52
N ASP A 217 20.66 -3.70 -2.28
CA ASP A 217 20.66 -4.96 -1.57
C ASP A 217 19.57 -5.87 -2.12
N ARG A 218 19.87 -7.15 -2.27
CA ARG A 218 18.93 -8.14 -2.79
C ARG A 218 17.92 -8.55 -1.73
N ILE A 219 16.64 -8.28 -2.00
CA ILE A 219 15.52 -8.75 -1.18
C ILE A 219 15.25 -10.22 -1.47
N THR A 220 15.18 -10.60 -2.76
CA THR A 220 14.94 -11.98 -3.19
C THR A 220 15.47 -12.21 -4.60
N ALA A 221 15.70 -13.49 -4.93
CA ALA A 221 15.99 -13.95 -6.28
C ALA A 221 15.42 -15.35 -6.47
N GLN A 222 14.56 -15.53 -7.50
CA GLN A 222 13.86 -16.80 -7.70
C GLN A 222 13.43 -17.00 -9.16
N LYS A 223 13.32 -18.27 -9.59
CA LYS A 223 12.66 -18.66 -10.84
C LYS A 223 11.15 -18.63 -10.64
N LEU A 224 10.44 -17.93 -11.52
CA LEU A 224 8.98 -17.71 -11.49
C LEU A 224 8.40 -17.95 -12.88
N GLY A 225 7.07 -18.12 -12.93
CA GLY A 225 6.32 -17.98 -14.17
C GLY A 225 5.78 -16.56 -14.31
N VAL A 226 5.73 -16.01 -15.51
CA VAL A 226 5.14 -14.70 -15.79
C VAL A 226 4.11 -14.76 -16.89
N ARG A 227 2.98 -14.05 -16.73
CA ARG A 227 1.94 -13.83 -17.74
C ARG A 227 1.60 -12.35 -17.85
N ILE A 228 1.07 -11.94 -18.99
CA ILE A 228 0.45 -10.61 -19.10
C ILE A 228 -0.86 -10.61 -18.27
N TYR A 229 -1.01 -9.58 -17.47
CA TYR A 229 -2.17 -9.34 -16.61
C TYR A 229 -3.09 -8.28 -17.23
N GLY A 230 -4.40 -8.38 -16.92
CA GLY A 230 -5.44 -7.46 -17.36
C GLY A 230 -6.34 -8.05 -18.46
N ALA A 231 -7.41 -7.33 -18.77
CA ALA A 231 -8.35 -7.65 -19.86
C ALA A 231 -8.02 -6.78 -21.10
N TYR A 232 -8.57 -5.59 -21.19
CA TYR A 232 -8.29 -4.65 -22.27
C TYR A 232 -6.86 -4.10 -22.21
N SER A 233 -6.35 -3.79 -21.02
CA SER A 233 -5.03 -3.19 -20.79
C SER A 233 -3.85 -4.07 -21.29
N ARG A 234 -4.07 -5.37 -21.55
CA ARG A 234 -3.02 -6.22 -22.15
C ARG A 234 -2.61 -5.80 -23.57
N GLN A 235 -3.45 -5.00 -24.24
CA GLN A 235 -3.16 -4.42 -25.55
C GLN A 235 -2.30 -3.13 -25.47
N ASN A 236 -2.20 -2.51 -24.28
CA ASN A 236 -1.40 -1.30 -24.09
C ASN A 236 0.08 -1.55 -24.45
N SER A 237 0.79 -0.51 -24.83
CA SER A 237 2.23 -0.58 -25.12
C SER A 237 3.02 -0.97 -23.88
N HIS A 238 2.66 -0.46 -22.72
CA HIS A 238 3.18 -0.86 -21.44
C HIS A 238 2.21 -1.84 -20.78
N LYS A 239 2.67 -3.05 -20.47
CA LYS A 239 1.84 -4.18 -20.05
C LYS A 239 2.03 -4.50 -18.58
N SER A 240 0.94 -4.75 -17.87
CA SER A 240 0.99 -5.32 -16.52
C SER A 240 1.39 -6.80 -16.58
N MET A 241 2.16 -7.25 -15.62
CA MET A 241 2.68 -8.62 -15.52
C MET A 241 2.24 -9.26 -14.20
N LYS A 242 1.75 -10.50 -14.27
CA LYS A 242 1.46 -11.31 -13.08
C LYS A 242 2.47 -12.44 -12.98
N PHE A 243 3.10 -12.54 -11.82
CA PHE A 243 4.11 -13.55 -11.51
C PHE A 243 3.51 -14.67 -10.66
N TYR A 244 4.05 -15.87 -10.83
CA TYR A 244 3.59 -17.09 -10.19
C TYR A 244 4.76 -17.86 -9.61
N ALA A 245 4.76 -18.08 -8.31
CA ALA A 245 5.70 -18.97 -7.66
C ALA A 245 5.16 -20.40 -7.71
N ARG A 246 5.89 -21.31 -8.36
CA ARG A 246 5.47 -22.68 -8.51
C ARG A 246 6.64 -23.65 -8.34
N LYS A 247 6.39 -24.82 -7.74
CA LYS A 247 7.38 -25.91 -7.62
C LYS A 247 8.01 -26.30 -8.96
N SER A 248 7.26 -26.16 -10.07
CA SER A 248 7.77 -26.47 -11.41
C SER A 248 8.88 -25.52 -11.90
N TYR A 249 9.00 -24.33 -11.32
CA TYR A 249 10.04 -23.35 -11.65
C TYR A 249 11.21 -23.39 -10.66
N SER A 250 10.97 -23.67 -9.39
CA SER A 250 11.98 -23.76 -8.34
C SER A 250 11.81 -25.05 -7.52
N PRO A 251 12.12 -26.23 -8.11
CA PRO A 251 11.96 -27.50 -7.41
C PRO A 251 12.80 -27.61 -6.15
N GLU A 252 13.99 -26.98 -6.17
CA GLU A 252 14.98 -26.99 -5.06
C GLU A 252 14.43 -26.21 -3.86
N ALA A 253 13.69 -25.14 -4.08
CA ALA A 253 13.13 -24.32 -3.01
C ALA A 253 12.01 -25.04 -2.24
N GLY A 254 11.41 -26.07 -2.83
CA GLY A 254 10.30 -26.83 -2.24
C GLY A 254 9.04 -26.00 -1.99
N THR A 255 9.04 -24.73 -2.36
CA THR A 255 7.99 -23.75 -2.07
C THR A 255 7.15 -23.41 -3.29
N THR A 256 5.91 -23.02 -3.04
CA THR A 256 4.98 -22.48 -4.05
C THR A 256 4.82 -20.96 -3.94
N TYR A 257 5.68 -20.29 -3.22
CA TYR A 257 5.62 -18.86 -2.99
C TYR A 257 7.00 -18.21 -3.12
N LEU A 258 7.02 -16.92 -3.41
CA LEU A 258 8.22 -16.10 -3.43
C LEU A 258 8.75 -15.99 -1.99
N ASN A 259 9.98 -16.40 -1.79
CA ASN A 259 10.62 -16.31 -0.50
C ASN A 259 11.16 -14.89 -0.27
N CYS A 260 10.25 -13.97 0.01
CA CYS A 260 10.60 -12.61 0.37
C CYS A 260 9.87 -12.21 1.66
N PHE A 261 10.56 -11.48 2.49
CA PHE A 261 10.02 -11.01 3.77
C PHE A 261 9.61 -9.54 3.65
N ASN A 262 8.37 -9.22 4.02
CA ASN A 262 7.84 -7.84 4.06
C ASN A 262 7.93 -7.05 2.76
N LEU A 263 7.81 -7.67 1.60
CA LEU A 263 7.82 -6.96 0.33
C LEU A 263 6.66 -5.96 0.21
N LEU A 264 5.48 -6.36 0.70
CA LEU A 264 4.30 -5.51 0.86
C LEU A 264 3.83 -5.63 2.29
N SER A 265 4.09 -4.63 3.10
CA SER A 265 3.61 -4.57 4.46
C SER A 265 2.90 -3.25 4.71
N ASP A 266 1.84 -3.29 5.49
CA ASP A 266 1.22 -2.12 6.05
C ASP A 266 1.27 -2.16 7.59
N GLU A 267 0.84 -1.10 8.24
CA GLU A 267 0.76 -1.06 9.70
C GLU A 267 -0.17 -2.19 10.21
N GLY A 268 0.41 -3.17 10.88
CA GLY A 268 -0.30 -4.26 11.54
C GLY A 268 -0.55 -5.52 10.72
N THR A 269 -0.22 -5.55 9.41
CA THR A 269 -0.41 -6.74 8.59
C THR A 269 0.84 -7.05 7.78
N GLN A 270 1.38 -8.25 7.94
CA GLN A 270 2.51 -8.75 7.16
C GLN A 270 2.01 -9.77 6.14
N ILE A 271 2.20 -9.46 4.86
CA ILE A 271 2.04 -10.43 3.78
C ILE A 271 3.45 -10.92 3.45
N VAL A 272 3.74 -12.15 3.84
CA VAL A 272 5.09 -12.75 3.73
C VAL A 272 5.18 -13.84 2.66
N ARG A 273 4.03 -14.32 2.18
CA ARG A 273 3.95 -15.38 1.19
C ARG A 273 3.25 -14.88 -0.07
N TYR A 274 4.00 -14.84 -1.15
CA TYR A 274 3.51 -14.42 -2.45
C TYR A 274 3.56 -15.61 -3.40
N ASP A 275 2.49 -16.42 -3.44
CA ASP A 275 2.32 -17.42 -4.49
C ASP A 275 2.17 -16.75 -5.86
N LYS A 276 1.60 -15.53 -5.85
CA LYS A 276 1.44 -14.66 -7.02
C LYS A 276 1.43 -13.18 -6.60
N PHE A 277 1.97 -12.32 -7.46
CA PHE A 277 1.90 -10.87 -7.33
C PHE A 277 1.81 -10.21 -8.70
N VAL A 278 1.48 -8.93 -8.74
CA VAL A 278 1.32 -8.17 -9.98
C VAL A 278 2.25 -6.96 -9.99
N LEU A 279 3.01 -6.80 -11.08
CA LEU A 279 3.55 -5.51 -11.48
C LEU A 279 2.51 -4.84 -12.39
N ARG A 280 1.79 -3.87 -11.82
CA ARG A 280 0.68 -3.19 -12.48
C ARG A 280 1.17 -1.93 -13.20
N ALA A 281 0.85 -1.82 -14.48
CA ALA A 281 1.13 -0.65 -15.31
C ALA A 281 -0.07 0.34 -15.30
N SER A 282 -0.72 0.51 -14.16
CA SER A 282 -1.86 1.42 -13.89
C SER A 282 -3.04 1.35 -14.86
N GLY A 283 -3.22 0.24 -15.57
CA GLY A 283 -4.42 -0.05 -16.35
C GLY A 283 -4.87 1.08 -17.29
N ASN A 284 -6.03 1.67 -17.03
CA ASN A 284 -6.56 2.81 -17.79
C ASN A 284 -5.80 4.12 -17.51
N ASP A 285 -5.17 4.24 -16.33
CA ASP A 285 -4.48 5.46 -15.91
C ASP A 285 -3.02 5.55 -16.39
N TYR A 286 -2.48 4.51 -17.11
CA TYR A 286 -1.06 4.40 -17.48
C TYR A 286 -0.52 5.59 -18.28
N ARG A 287 -1.38 6.34 -18.97
CA ARG A 287 -1.08 7.52 -19.75
C ARG A 287 -1.60 8.82 -19.13
N PHE A 288 -2.02 8.81 -17.88
CA PHE A 288 -2.53 9.97 -17.17
C PHE A 288 -1.73 10.22 -15.88
N ALA A 289 -2.33 10.03 -14.72
CA ALA A 289 -1.65 10.25 -13.46
C ALA A 289 -0.78 9.06 -13.00
N PHE A 290 -1.04 7.88 -13.52
CA PHE A 290 -0.37 6.62 -13.16
C PHE A 290 -0.48 6.26 -11.67
N VAL A 291 -1.58 6.65 -11.00
CA VAL A 291 -1.66 6.58 -9.53
C VAL A 291 -3.07 6.38 -8.99
N ARG A 292 -4.13 6.44 -9.86
CA ARG A 292 -5.52 6.47 -9.36
C ARG A 292 -5.92 5.21 -8.61
N ASP A 293 -5.55 4.03 -9.11
CA ASP A 293 -5.87 2.78 -8.42
C ASP A 293 -5.18 2.72 -7.06
N GLU A 294 -3.89 2.99 -7.05
CA GLU A 294 -3.04 2.94 -5.86
C GLU A 294 -3.45 3.98 -4.80
N LEU A 295 -3.77 5.20 -5.24
CA LEU A 295 -4.35 6.21 -4.37
C LEU A 295 -5.65 5.73 -3.73
N ASN A 296 -6.55 5.14 -4.54
CA ASN A 296 -7.84 4.66 -4.06
C ASN A 296 -7.70 3.43 -3.14
N GLN A 297 -6.71 2.56 -3.32
CA GLN A 297 -6.40 1.48 -2.38
C GLN A 297 -5.97 2.04 -1.01
N MET A 298 -5.10 3.06 -1.00
CA MET A 298 -4.70 3.72 0.25
C MET A 298 -5.87 4.48 0.91
N LEU A 299 -6.72 5.12 0.11
CA LEU A 299 -7.92 5.78 0.61
C LEU A 299 -8.98 4.78 1.11
N ALA A 300 -9.05 3.57 0.55
CA ALA A 300 -9.89 2.49 1.06
C ALA A 300 -9.41 2.06 2.47
N LYS A 301 -8.09 1.90 2.66
CA LYS A 301 -7.51 1.71 3.99
C LYS A 301 -7.96 2.79 4.97
N ASP A 302 -7.80 4.07 4.59
CA ASP A 302 -8.19 5.20 5.43
C ASP A 302 -9.70 5.25 5.71
N ALA A 303 -10.52 4.71 4.80
CA ALA A 303 -11.97 4.59 4.95
C ALA A 303 -12.41 3.42 5.87
N GLY A 304 -11.45 2.63 6.36
CA GLY A 304 -11.69 1.52 7.28
C GLY A 304 -11.96 0.18 6.60
N PHE A 305 -11.69 0.04 5.29
CA PHE A 305 -11.75 -1.27 4.65
C PHE A 305 -10.63 -2.15 5.20
N SER A 306 -11.02 -3.31 5.74
CA SER A 306 -10.06 -4.32 6.19
C SER A 306 -9.29 -4.94 5.01
N ASP A 307 -9.93 -5.02 3.85
CA ASP A 307 -9.38 -5.64 2.64
C ASP A 307 -9.17 -4.58 1.54
N TYR A 308 -7.93 -4.27 1.27
CA TYR A 308 -7.46 -3.43 0.17
C TYR A 308 -6.19 -4.06 -0.39
N GLU A 309 -5.81 -3.72 -1.62
CA GLU A 309 -4.55 -4.19 -2.22
C GLU A 309 -3.39 -3.30 -1.71
N PRO A 310 -2.48 -3.81 -0.86
CA PRO A 310 -1.24 -3.11 -0.55
C PRO A 310 -0.43 -2.89 -1.82
N VAL A 311 0.16 -1.70 -1.97
CA VAL A 311 0.89 -1.30 -3.17
C VAL A 311 2.25 -0.72 -2.83
N PHE A 312 3.23 -0.95 -3.72
CA PHE A 312 4.54 -0.36 -3.60
C PHE A 312 5.11 0.06 -4.97
N PRO A 313 5.77 1.23 -5.09
CA PRO A 313 6.34 1.66 -6.37
C PRO A 313 7.56 0.83 -6.76
N ALA A 314 7.63 0.49 -8.05
CA ALA A 314 8.68 -0.35 -8.59
C ALA A 314 9.06 0.07 -10.00
N ILE A 315 10.26 -0.33 -10.43
CA ILE A 315 10.67 -0.29 -11.83
C ILE A 315 11.10 -1.67 -12.29
N ALA A 316 11.00 -1.94 -13.57
CA ALA A 316 11.41 -3.20 -14.14
C ALA A 316 12.48 -3.03 -15.20
N TYR A 317 13.48 -3.91 -15.17
CA TYR A 317 14.44 -4.14 -16.23
C TYR A 317 14.25 -5.56 -16.75
N ILE A 318 14.15 -5.70 -18.08
CA ILE A 318 14.00 -7.01 -18.73
C ILE A 318 15.25 -7.28 -19.55
N ASN A 319 16.01 -8.31 -19.19
CA ASN A 319 17.31 -8.61 -19.80
C ASN A 319 18.23 -7.37 -19.85
N GLY A 320 18.24 -6.58 -18.78
CA GLY A 320 19.02 -5.35 -18.67
C GLY A 320 18.41 -4.10 -19.32
N ALA A 321 17.34 -4.22 -20.10
CA ALA A 321 16.67 -3.07 -20.71
C ALA A 321 15.57 -2.53 -19.77
N TYR A 322 15.54 -1.20 -19.58
CA TYR A 322 14.45 -0.55 -18.83
C TYR A 322 13.10 -0.86 -19.48
N TYR A 323 12.14 -1.31 -18.69
CA TYR A 323 10.80 -1.67 -19.17
C TYR A 323 9.67 -0.94 -18.44
N GLY A 324 9.95 0.16 -17.77
CA GLY A 324 8.94 1.06 -17.25
C GLY A 324 8.82 1.08 -15.74
N PHE A 325 8.03 2.05 -15.30
CA PHE A 325 7.59 2.19 -13.93
C PHE A 325 6.35 1.32 -13.68
N TYR A 326 6.25 0.75 -12.50
CA TYR A 326 5.18 -0.13 -12.08
C TYR A 326 4.75 0.15 -10.65
N TRP A 327 3.56 -0.30 -10.35
CA TRP A 327 3.15 -0.55 -8.97
C TRP A 327 3.14 -2.06 -8.71
N LEU A 328 3.82 -2.47 -7.65
CA LEU A 328 3.73 -3.81 -7.12
C LEU A 328 2.43 -3.93 -6.33
N HIS A 329 1.57 -4.89 -6.68
CA HIS A 329 0.32 -5.21 -5.99
C HIS A 329 0.36 -6.63 -5.44
N ALA A 330 -0.12 -6.82 -4.22
CA ALA A 330 -0.54 -8.13 -3.74
C ALA A 330 -1.78 -8.59 -4.51
N ALA A 331 -1.79 -9.83 -4.97
CA ALA A 331 -2.97 -10.37 -5.64
C ALA A 331 -3.93 -10.95 -4.60
N TYR A 332 -5.21 -10.59 -4.66
CA TYR A 332 -6.23 -11.27 -3.86
C TYR A 332 -6.30 -12.76 -4.23
N CYS A 333 -6.03 -13.61 -3.26
CA CYS A 333 -6.04 -15.06 -3.36
C CYS A 333 -6.11 -15.67 -1.95
N ASP A 334 -6.23 -16.98 -1.85
CA ASP A 334 -6.29 -17.69 -0.57
C ASP A 334 -5.10 -17.34 0.36
N GLU A 335 -3.88 -17.41 -0.16
CA GLU A 335 -2.67 -17.11 0.61
C GLU A 335 -2.64 -15.66 1.13
N PHE A 336 -3.15 -14.70 0.34
CA PHE A 336 -3.26 -13.31 0.76
C PHE A 336 -4.12 -13.17 2.03
N PHE A 337 -5.28 -13.82 2.05
CA PHE A 337 -6.18 -13.75 3.20
C PHE A 337 -5.65 -14.53 4.40
N LYS A 338 -5.06 -15.70 4.16
CA LYS A 338 -4.43 -16.52 5.20
C LYS A 338 -3.27 -15.79 5.88
N ASP A 339 -2.43 -15.10 5.12
CA ASP A 339 -1.36 -14.27 5.69
C ASP A 339 -1.92 -13.06 6.44
N ARG A 340 -2.97 -12.42 5.90
CA ARG A 340 -3.57 -11.23 6.49
C ARG A 340 -4.27 -11.51 7.81
N TYR A 341 -5.03 -12.59 7.88
CA TYR A 341 -5.88 -12.89 9.03
C TYR A 341 -5.30 -13.95 9.98
N GLY A 342 -4.22 -14.60 9.57
CA GLY A 342 -3.64 -15.71 10.32
C GLY A 342 -4.49 -16.97 10.28
N ALA A 343 -4.19 -17.92 11.15
CA ALA A 343 -4.95 -19.14 11.29
C ALA A 343 -6.38 -18.88 11.80
N SER A 344 -7.38 -19.58 11.26
CA SER A 344 -8.76 -19.52 11.77
C SER A 344 -8.83 -19.99 13.24
N PRO A 345 -9.89 -19.67 13.97
CA PRO A 345 -10.08 -20.17 15.33
C PRO A 345 -10.07 -21.71 15.43
N ALA A 346 -10.62 -22.40 14.42
CA ALA A 346 -10.61 -23.85 14.36
C ALA A 346 -9.19 -24.40 14.15
N GLU A 347 -8.38 -23.78 13.30
CA GLU A 347 -6.98 -24.11 13.07
C GLU A 347 -6.12 -23.93 14.31
N LYS A 348 -6.30 -22.80 15.02
CA LYS A 348 -5.59 -22.55 16.29
C LYS A 348 -5.90 -23.61 17.32
N ALA A 349 -7.14 -24.07 17.38
CA ALA A 349 -7.58 -25.13 18.31
C ALA A 349 -7.04 -26.51 17.94
N ALA A 350 -7.00 -26.84 16.63
CA ALA A 350 -6.67 -28.18 16.14
C ALA A 350 -5.16 -28.41 15.94
N ASN A 351 -4.43 -27.40 15.42
CA ASN A 351 -3.08 -27.58 14.88
C ASN A 351 -2.02 -26.68 15.53
N GLY A 352 -2.32 -26.05 16.66
CA GLY A 352 -1.35 -25.16 17.31
C GLY A 352 -1.02 -23.88 16.52
N GLY A 353 -1.90 -23.48 15.58
CA GLY A 353 -1.79 -22.26 14.80
C GLY A 353 -1.31 -22.45 13.36
N GLU A 354 -1.16 -23.69 12.90
CA GLU A 354 -0.89 -23.97 11.47
C GLU A 354 -2.17 -23.82 10.63
N PHE A 355 -2.03 -23.41 9.34
CA PHE A 355 -3.15 -23.28 8.42
C PHE A 355 -3.75 -24.64 8.08
N THR A 356 -5.10 -24.71 8.03
CA THR A 356 -5.82 -25.90 7.62
C THR A 356 -6.04 -25.98 6.10
N GLU A 357 -6.79 -27.00 5.66
CA GLU A 357 -7.21 -27.20 4.28
C GLU A 357 -8.40 -26.32 3.86
N GLY A 358 -8.99 -25.53 4.77
CA GLY A 358 -10.02 -24.54 4.42
C GLY A 358 -9.43 -23.43 3.53
N GLU A 359 -10.27 -22.83 2.67
CA GLU A 359 -9.77 -21.84 1.71
C GLU A 359 -10.67 -20.61 1.57
N PHE A 360 -10.06 -19.51 1.14
CA PHE A 360 -10.74 -18.29 0.71
C PHE A 360 -10.92 -18.29 -0.80
N VAL A 361 -12.14 -18.42 -1.26
CA VAL A 361 -12.48 -18.34 -2.68
C VAL A 361 -12.76 -16.89 -3.07
N VAL A 362 -12.12 -16.40 -4.12
CA VAL A 362 -12.26 -15.04 -4.66
C VAL A 362 -12.96 -15.09 -6.00
N LEU A 363 -14.19 -14.59 -6.07
CA LEU A 363 -14.93 -14.48 -7.32
C LEU A 363 -14.78 -13.10 -7.95
N SER A 364 -14.71 -13.05 -9.27
CA SER A 364 -14.60 -11.83 -10.08
C SER A 364 -15.73 -11.75 -11.10
N GLY A 365 -16.12 -10.54 -11.53
CA GLY A 365 -17.14 -10.39 -12.56
C GLY A 365 -17.86 -9.06 -12.52
N THR A 366 -19.17 -9.11 -12.67
CA THR A 366 -20.08 -7.98 -12.49
C THR A 366 -20.73 -8.03 -11.10
N ASP A 367 -21.54 -7.05 -10.75
CA ASP A 367 -22.33 -7.11 -9.51
C ASP A 367 -23.31 -8.30 -9.53
N THR A 368 -23.98 -8.54 -10.67
CA THR A 368 -25.03 -9.54 -10.84
C THR A 368 -24.51 -10.92 -11.27
N GLU A 369 -23.33 -11.00 -11.87
CA GLU A 369 -22.80 -12.23 -12.46
C GLU A 369 -21.32 -12.39 -12.15
N LYS A 370 -20.98 -13.40 -11.38
CA LYS A 370 -19.59 -13.82 -11.16
C LYS A 370 -19.16 -14.78 -12.26
N LYS A 371 -17.93 -14.60 -12.72
CA LYS A 371 -17.26 -15.45 -13.72
C LYS A 371 -16.23 -16.30 -13.01
N TYR A 372 -15.91 -17.42 -13.60
CA TYR A 372 -14.97 -18.41 -13.09
C TYR A 372 -13.97 -18.80 -14.17
N ASP A 373 -12.87 -19.43 -13.78
CA ASP A 373 -11.96 -20.08 -14.72
C ASP A 373 -12.63 -21.38 -15.21
N GLU A 374 -12.80 -21.53 -16.52
CA GLU A 374 -13.46 -22.72 -17.11
C GLU A 374 -12.72 -24.03 -16.79
N ASP A 375 -11.45 -23.92 -16.39
CA ASP A 375 -10.60 -25.06 -15.98
C ASP A 375 -10.78 -25.44 -14.50
N ASP A 376 -11.56 -24.67 -13.71
CA ASP A 376 -11.84 -24.90 -12.28
C ASP A 376 -13.33 -25.19 -12.05
N GLU A 377 -13.66 -26.47 -11.99
CA GLU A 377 -15.06 -26.94 -11.82
C GLU A 377 -15.65 -26.58 -10.45
N GLU A 378 -14.82 -26.40 -9.41
CA GLU A 378 -15.28 -26.10 -8.06
C GLU A 378 -15.59 -24.59 -7.96
N GLU A 379 -14.69 -23.73 -8.43
CA GLU A 379 -14.93 -22.28 -8.53
C GLU A 379 -16.17 -22.00 -9.39
N ALA A 380 -16.37 -22.76 -10.49
CA ALA A 380 -17.54 -22.65 -11.35
C ALA A 380 -18.86 -22.90 -10.60
N LYS A 381 -18.94 -23.97 -9.80
CA LYS A 381 -20.13 -24.28 -8.98
C LYS A 381 -20.41 -23.19 -7.94
N ILE A 382 -19.38 -22.69 -7.30
CA ILE A 382 -19.50 -21.62 -6.30
C ILE A 382 -20.00 -20.33 -6.95
N ALA A 383 -19.50 -19.98 -8.14
CA ALA A 383 -19.96 -18.81 -8.89
C ALA A 383 -21.40 -18.92 -9.35
N GLU A 384 -21.82 -20.10 -9.85
CA GLU A 384 -23.21 -20.36 -10.23
C GLU A 384 -24.17 -20.29 -9.03
N GLU A 385 -23.76 -20.83 -7.88
CA GLU A 385 -24.52 -20.71 -6.64
C GLU A 385 -24.63 -19.25 -6.20
N PHE A 386 -23.53 -18.49 -6.24
CA PHE A 386 -23.53 -17.05 -5.95
C PHE A 386 -24.55 -16.32 -6.80
N ASN A 387 -24.46 -16.48 -8.12
CA ASN A 387 -25.32 -15.78 -9.08
C ASN A 387 -26.82 -16.08 -8.82
N LYS A 388 -27.15 -17.35 -8.56
CA LYS A 388 -28.52 -17.79 -8.22
C LYS A 388 -29.03 -17.14 -6.93
N ILE A 389 -28.23 -17.15 -5.88
CA ILE A 389 -28.65 -16.59 -4.57
C ILE A 389 -28.71 -15.06 -4.64
N TYR A 390 -27.79 -14.40 -5.36
CA TYR A 390 -27.84 -12.97 -5.62
C TYR A 390 -29.18 -12.57 -6.27
N ASP A 391 -29.56 -13.26 -7.35
CA ASP A 391 -30.83 -13.01 -8.05
C ASP A 391 -32.05 -13.22 -7.15
N GLU A 392 -31.99 -14.24 -6.28
CA GLU A 392 -33.05 -14.49 -5.31
C GLU A 392 -33.24 -13.31 -4.36
N PHE A 393 -32.17 -12.79 -3.75
CA PHE A 393 -32.24 -11.67 -2.82
C PHE A 393 -32.56 -10.35 -3.50
N ALA A 394 -32.05 -10.11 -4.70
CA ALA A 394 -32.33 -8.93 -5.47
C ALA A 394 -33.80 -8.75 -5.86
N ASN A 395 -34.54 -9.88 -5.89
CA ASN A 395 -35.98 -9.91 -6.22
C ASN A 395 -36.91 -10.11 -5.00
N LYS A 396 -36.35 -10.24 -3.79
CA LYS A 396 -37.15 -10.36 -2.55
C LYS A 396 -37.46 -8.99 -1.95
N ASP A 397 -38.62 -8.90 -1.28
CA ASP A 397 -38.90 -7.76 -0.39
C ASP A 397 -38.02 -7.87 0.86
N LEU A 398 -36.95 -7.08 0.90
CA LEU A 398 -36.01 -7.06 2.03
C LEU A 398 -36.55 -6.28 3.25
N ASN A 399 -37.72 -5.62 3.17
CA ASN A 399 -38.43 -5.10 4.34
C ASN A 399 -39.02 -6.21 5.21
N VAL A 400 -39.23 -7.40 4.62
CA VAL A 400 -39.59 -8.59 5.39
C VAL A 400 -38.38 -9.04 6.21
N TYR A 401 -38.51 -8.99 7.53
CA TYR A 401 -37.41 -9.29 8.47
C TYR A 401 -36.68 -10.62 8.18
N ALA A 402 -37.43 -11.70 7.91
CA ALA A 402 -36.84 -13.00 7.62
C ALA A 402 -35.96 -13.01 6.36
N ASN A 403 -36.35 -12.25 5.31
CA ASN A 403 -35.58 -12.14 4.07
C ASN A 403 -34.28 -11.39 4.31
N TYR A 404 -34.33 -10.30 5.06
CA TYR A 404 -33.17 -9.49 5.39
C TYR A 404 -32.18 -10.25 6.31
N GLU A 405 -32.69 -10.97 7.33
CA GLU A 405 -31.83 -11.81 8.16
C GLU A 405 -31.20 -12.99 7.39
N ALA A 406 -31.88 -13.51 6.41
CA ALA A 406 -31.31 -14.53 5.51
C ALA A 406 -30.18 -13.94 4.63
N LEU A 407 -30.38 -12.72 4.09
CA LEU A 407 -29.34 -12.01 3.33
C LEU A 407 -28.08 -11.76 4.21
N LYS A 408 -28.25 -11.28 5.44
CA LYS A 408 -27.13 -11.02 6.37
C LYS A 408 -26.32 -12.27 6.75
N LYS A 409 -26.91 -13.44 6.66
CA LYS A 409 -26.18 -14.73 6.83
C LYS A 409 -25.36 -15.11 5.62
N TRP A 410 -25.77 -14.67 4.45
CA TRP A 410 -25.10 -14.99 3.20
C TRP A 410 -24.04 -13.94 2.82
N MET A 411 -24.30 -12.66 3.13
CA MET A 411 -23.44 -11.54 2.76
C MET A 411 -23.24 -10.61 3.96
N ASP A 412 -22.05 -10.03 4.07
CA ASP A 412 -21.79 -8.93 4.97
C ASP A 412 -22.38 -7.64 4.36
N VAL A 413 -23.61 -7.33 4.80
CA VAL A 413 -24.38 -6.20 4.22
C VAL A 413 -23.74 -4.85 4.50
N GLU A 414 -23.08 -4.68 5.65
CA GLU A 414 -22.37 -3.43 5.97
C GLU A 414 -21.16 -3.25 5.06
N ASN A 415 -20.33 -4.29 4.91
CA ASN A 415 -19.23 -4.27 3.93
C ASN A 415 -19.73 -3.96 2.53
N TYR A 416 -20.84 -4.56 2.09
CA TYR A 416 -21.42 -4.30 0.77
C TYR A 416 -21.87 -2.84 0.62
N LEU A 417 -22.56 -2.28 1.61
CA LEU A 417 -23.01 -0.88 1.57
C LEU A 417 -21.82 0.10 1.61
N ASP A 418 -20.78 -0.20 2.37
CA ASP A 418 -19.54 0.58 2.39
C ASP A 418 -18.84 0.56 1.03
N TYR A 419 -18.73 -0.64 0.43
CA TYR A 419 -18.17 -0.84 -0.90
C TYR A 419 -18.95 -0.06 -1.98
N MET A 420 -20.30 -0.08 -1.93
CA MET A 420 -21.14 0.70 -2.83
C MET A 420 -20.92 2.19 -2.63
N ALA A 421 -20.92 2.67 -1.38
CA ALA A 421 -20.69 4.07 -1.05
C ALA A 421 -19.34 4.58 -1.57
N PHE A 422 -18.28 3.79 -1.39
CA PHE A 422 -16.94 4.13 -1.83
C PHE A 422 -16.85 4.27 -3.36
N ASN A 423 -17.29 3.26 -4.11
CA ASN A 423 -17.27 3.29 -5.58
C ASN A 423 -18.14 4.39 -6.18
N ILE A 424 -19.35 4.61 -5.61
CA ILE A 424 -20.25 5.69 -6.02
C ILE A 424 -19.60 7.05 -5.75
N TYR A 425 -19.00 7.23 -4.58
CA TYR A 425 -18.32 8.48 -4.24
C TYR A 425 -17.15 8.79 -5.18
N LEU A 426 -16.35 7.81 -5.54
CA LEU A 426 -15.23 7.96 -6.47
C LEU A 426 -15.64 8.18 -7.93
N CYS A 427 -16.91 8.10 -8.28
CA CYS A 427 -17.40 8.11 -9.67
C CYS A 427 -16.76 6.99 -10.51
N ASN A 428 -16.73 5.75 -10.00
CA ASN A 428 -16.19 4.64 -10.76
C ASN A 428 -17.05 4.33 -11.98
N LYS A 429 -16.47 4.48 -13.18
CA LYS A 429 -17.20 4.33 -14.44
C LYS A 429 -17.08 2.95 -15.08
N ASP A 430 -16.13 2.15 -14.67
CA ASP A 430 -15.98 0.77 -15.12
C ASP A 430 -16.54 -0.22 -14.08
N TRP A 431 -17.65 0.18 -13.45
CA TRP A 431 -18.27 -0.52 -12.33
C TRP A 431 -19.78 -0.15 -12.24
N PRO A 432 -20.66 -1.00 -11.73
CA PRO A 432 -20.52 -2.40 -11.30
C PRO A 432 -20.78 -3.43 -12.39
N HIS A 433 -20.89 -3.00 -13.65
CA HIS A 433 -21.02 -3.89 -14.82
C HIS A 433 -19.70 -4.59 -15.19
N ASN A 434 -18.62 -4.28 -14.47
CA ASN A 434 -17.29 -4.86 -14.54
C ASN A 434 -16.57 -4.68 -13.19
N ASN A 435 -15.41 -5.30 -13.00
CA ASN A 435 -14.47 -5.07 -11.90
C ASN A 435 -15.04 -5.28 -10.48
N VAL A 436 -16.06 -6.13 -10.32
CA VAL A 436 -16.59 -6.49 -9.00
C VAL A 436 -15.91 -7.78 -8.51
N ARG A 437 -15.25 -7.68 -7.36
CA ARG A 437 -14.68 -8.84 -6.67
C ARG A 437 -15.33 -9.03 -5.31
N CYS A 438 -15.47 -10.29 -4.92
CA CYS A 438 -15.86 -10.65 -3.56
C CYS A 438 -15.16 -11.96 -3.15
N TYR A 439 -15.11 -12.19 -1.86
CA TYR A 439 -14.53 -13.41 -1.31
C TYR A 439 -15.39 -14.00 -0.21
N ARG A 440 -15.17 -15.29 0.04
CA ARG A 440 -15.81 -16.05 1.12
C ARG A 440 -14.86 -17.14 1.58
N TYR A 441 -14.83 -17.39 2.89
CA TYR A 441 -14.14 -18.55 3.44
C TYR A 441 -15.01 -19.81 3.38
N PHE A 442 -14.40 -20.90 2.97
CA PHE A 442 -14.97 -22.26 2.95
C PHE A 442 -14.14 -23.12 3.90
N PRO A 443 -14.73 -23.60 5.03
CA PRO A 443 -13.99 -24.43 5.97
C PRO A 443 -13.70 -25.81 5.37
N ALA A 444 -12.62 -26.44 5.83
CA ALA A 444 -12.32 -27.82 5.47
C ALA A 444 -13.38 -28.81 5.99
N GLU A 445 -13.36 -30.05 5.49
CA GLU A 445 -14.29 -31.07 5.94
C GLU A 445 -14.18 -31.33 7.45
N GLY A 446 -15.30 -31.18 8.16
CA GLY A 446 -15.37 -31.34 9.63
C GLY A 446 -15.08 -30.06 10.42
N GLU A 447 -14.74 -28.97 9.78
CA GLU A 447 -14.58 -27.65 10.43
C GLU A 447 -15.90 -26.86 10.45
N SER A 448 -15.97 -25.90 11.39
CA SER A 448 -17.06 -24.94 11.49
C SER A 448 -16.59 -23.56 11.03
N PHE A 449 -17.50 -22.73 10.58
CA PHE A 449 -17.22 -21.30 10.38
C PHE A 449 -16.75 -20.63 11.66
N GLY A 450 -15.82 -19.70 11.52
CA GLY A 450 -15.28 -18.88 12.60
C GLY A 450 -15.99 -17.53 12.73
N GLU A 451 -15.24 -16.53 13.13
CA GLU A 451 -15.68 -15.13 13.24
C GLU A 451 -14.95 -14.25 12.21
N GLY A 452 -15.46 -13.04 11.99
CA GLY A 452 -14.86 -12.06 11.08
C GLY A 452 -14.78 -12.61 9.64
N PRO A 453 -13.61 -12.62 8.99
CA PRO A 453 -13.47 -13.10 7.61
C PRO A 453 -13.76 -14.60 7.44
N TYR A 454 -13.74 -15.36 8.54
CA TYR A 454 -14.00 -16.82 8.56
C TYR A 454 -15.47 -17.19 8.79
N ASP A 455 -16.39 -16.23 8.86
CA ASP A 455 -17.80 -16.45 9.20
C ASP A 455 -18.68 -17.00 8.05
N GLY A 456 -18.08 -17.22 6.87
CA GLY A 456 -18.76 -17.76 5.70
C GLY A 456 -19.68 -16.78 4.98
N ARG A 457 -19.59 -15.49 5.25
CA ARG A 457 -20.32 -14.44 4.53
C ARG A 457 -19.48 -13.90 3.36
N TRP A 458 -20.16 -13.59 2.26
CA TRP A 458 -19.52 -12.89 1.15
C TRP A 458 -19.15 -11.45 1.53
N ARG A 459 -17.93 -11.02 1.18
CA ARG A 459 -17.43 -9.66 1.33
C ARG A 459 -16.89 -9.12 0.02
N HIS A 460 -17.20 -7.86 -0.28
CA HIS A 460 -16.74 -7.17 -1.49
C HIS A 460 -15.38 -6.53 -1.28
N LEU A 461 -14.58 -6.51 -2.33
CA LEU A 461 -13.20 -6.05 -2.36
C LEU A 461 -13.06 -4.82 -3.24
N VAL A 462 -12.33 -3.81 -2.76
CA VAL A 462 -11.91 -2.68 -3.59
C VAL A 462 -10.87 -3.18 -4.59
N HIS A 463 -11.20 -3.12 -5.88
CA HIS A 463 -10.34 -3.65 -6.94
C HIS A 463 -10.55 -2.89 -8.25
N ASP A 464 -9.44 -2.62 -8.98
CA ASP A 464 -9.41 -1.99 -10.30
C ASP A 464 -10.21 -0.68 -10.34
N VAL A 465 -9.84 0.24 -9.43
CA VAL A 465 -10.50 1.53 -9.23
C VAL A 465 -9.78 2.69 -9.94
N ASP A 466 -9.10 2.39 -11.04
CA ASP A 466 -8.36 3.36 -11.85
C ASP A 466 -9.29 4.26 -12.69
N TYR A 467 -10.48 3.77 -13.13
CA TYR A 467 -11.43 4.55 -13.91
C TYR A 467 -12.35 5.42 -13.04
N THR A 468 -11.71 6.22 -12.19
CA THR A 468 -12.35 7.08 -11.19
C THR A 468 -11.81 8.51 -11.26
N MET A 469 -12.31 9.39 -10.41
CA MET A 469 -11.80 10.74 -10.19
C MET A 469 -11.56 11.55 -11.49
N GLY A 470 -12.45 11.40 -12.50
CA GLY A 470 -12.43 12.19 -13.74
C GLY A 470 -11.43 11.70 -14.79
N LEU A 471 -10.98 10.42 -14.73
CA LEU A 471 -10.22 9.81 -15.81
C LEU A 471 -10.99 9.90 -17.15
N TYR A 472 -10.32 10.21 -18.25
CA TYR A 472 -10.83 10.47 -19.61
C TYR A 472 -11.74 11.67 -19.77
N ASP A 473 -12.37 12.17 -18.72
CA ASP A 473 -13.40 13.18 -18.84
C ASP A 473 -13.25 14.33 -17.83
N GLN A 474 -12.42 15.29 -18.19
CA GLN A 474 -12.23 16.50 -17.37
C GLN A 474 -13.55 17.28 -17.12
N LYS A 475 -14.57 17.13 -17.97
CA LYS A 475 -15.87 17.79 -17.78
C LYS A 475 -16.65 17.18 -16.62
N GLU A 476 -16.43 15.92 -16.31
CA GLU A 476 -17.08 15.19 -15.21
C GLU A 476 -16.46 15.47 -13.85
N VAL A 477 -15.19 15.82 -13.81
CA VAL A 477 -14.58 16.45 -12.62
C VAL A 477 -15.41 17.65 -12.19
N LEU A 478 -16.10 18.24 -13.14
CA LEU A 478 -16.73 19.50 -12.93
C LEU A 478 -18.21 19.42 -12.55
N ASN A 479 -19.01 18.39 -12.84
CA ASN A 479 -20.40 18.56 -12.45
C ASN A 479 -21.48 17.51 -12.72
N SER A 480 -21.33 16.51 -13.60
CA SER A 480 -22.56 15.90 -14.11
C SER A 480 -22.68 14.40 -14.05
N TYR A 481 -21.66 13.71 -13.50
CA TYR A 481 -21.73 12.27 -13.46
C TYR A 481 -22.29 11.77 -12.13
N ASP A 482 -23.54 11.35 -12.18
CA ASP A 482 -24.28 10.80 -11.05
C ASP A 482 -24.25 9.27 -11.08
N THR A 483 -23.26 8.70 -10.41
CA THR A 483 -23.09 7.25 -10.32
C THR A 483 -24.22 6.61 -9.48
N LEU A 484 -24.73 7.31 -8.44
CA LEU A 484 -25.82 6.82 -7.61
C LEU A 484 -27.07 6.57 -8.46
N LYS A 485 -27.45 7.57 -9.25
CA LYS A 485 -28.59 7.44 -10.17
C LYS A 485 -28.43 6.28 -11.14
N GLN A 486 -27.22 6.03 -11.63
CA GLN A 486 -26.98 4.94 -12.58
C GLN A 486 -27.19 3.56 -11.95
N VAL A 487 -26.65 3.33 -10.75
CA VAL A 487 -26.79 2.03 -10.06
C VAL A 487 -28.22 1.77 -9.56
N LEU A 488 -29.02 2.83 -9.35
CA LEU A 488 -30.43 2.71 -8.94
C LEU A 488 -31.38 2.58 -10.14
N SER A 489 -31.01 3.06 -11.33
CA SER A 489 -31.93 3.17 -12.48
C SER A 489 -32.18 1.81 -13.13
N ALA A 490 -33.45 1.41 -13.22
CA ALA A 490 -33.89 0.11 -13.69
C ALA A 490 -33.42 -0.26 -15.13
N ASN A 491 -33.24 0.75 -15.99
CA ASN A 491 -32.88 0.57 -17.40
C ASN A 491 -31.40 0.89 -17.69
N ASN A 492 -30.56 0.99 -16.69
CA ASN A 492 -29.14 1.28 -16.85
C ASN A 492 -28.33 -0.03 -16.82
N GLU A 493 -27.34 -0.16 -17.70
CA GLU A 493 -26.42 -1.31 -17.72
C GLU A 493 -25.61 -1.44 -16.40
N ARG A 494 -25.45 -0.32 -15.68
CA ARG A 494 -24.76 -0.24 -14.39
C ARG A 494 -25.67 -0.42 -13.19
N ARG A 495 -26.90 -0.88 -13.41
CA ARG A 495 -27.83 -1.13 -12.31
C ARG A 495 -27.27 -2.20 -11.38
N SER A 496 -27.37 -1.95 -10.07
CA SER A 496 -27.19 -2.95 -9.02
C SER A 496 -28.55 -3.30 -8.42
N PRO A 497 -29.18 -4.42 -8.80
CA PRO A 497 -30.52 -4.80 -8.31
C PRO A 497 -30.57 -5.01 -6.81
N LEU A 498 -29.56 -5.68 -6.21
CA LEU A 498 -29.49 -5.91 -4.77
C LEU A 498 -29.31 -4.62 -3.99
N PHE A 499 -28.47 -3.71 -4.45
CA PHE A 499 -28.32 -2.41 -3.84
C PHE A 499 -29.64 -1.60 -3.91
N ALA A 500 -30.32 -1.61 -5.06
CA ALA A 500 -31.61 -0.96 -5.18
C ALA A 500 -32.64 -1.53 -4.19
N ALA A 501 -32.70 -2.85 -4.02
CA ALA A 501 -33.58 -3.49 -3.04
C ALA A 501 -33.23 -3.12 -1.60
N LEU A 502 -31.95 -3.01 -1.27
CA LEU A 502 -31.49 -2.53 0.06
C LEU A 502 -31.89 -1.06 0.28
N MET A 503 -31.86 -0.22 -0.74
CA MET A 503 -32.25 1.20 -0.62
C MET A 503 -33.74 1.41 -0.39
N GLU A 504 -34.60 0.42 -0.61
CA GLU A 504 -36.01 0.45 -0.19
C GLU A 504 -36.16 0.36 1.35
N ARG A 505 -35.18 -0.26 2.04
CA ARG A 505 -35.16 -0.31 3.50
C ARG A 505 -34.70 1.03 4.09
N ALA A 506 -35.42 1.52 5.07
CA ALA A 506 -35.12 2.81 5.70
C ALA A 506 -33.78 2.80 6.46
N ASP A 507 -33.48 1.71 7.18
CA ASP A 507 -32.24 1.55 7.96
C ASP A 507 -30.99 1.44 7.04
N CYS A 508 -31.05 0.64 5.96
CA CYS A 508 -29.96 0.52 5.00
C CYS A 508 -29.73 1.84 4.24
N ARG A 509 -30.81 2.53 3.87
CA ARG A 509 -30.72 3.83 3.20
C ARG A 509 -30.12 4.90 4.11
N GLU A 510 -30.53 4.97 5.37
CA GLU A 510 -29.92 5.88 6.36
C GLU A 510 -28.44 5.59 6.54
N TYR A 511 -28.06 4.29 6.70
CA TYR A 511 -26.66 3.86 6.81
C TYR A 511 -25.83 4.32 5.60
N PHE A 512 -26.31 4.01 4.39
CA PHE A 512 -25.62 4.35 3.15
C PHE A 512 -25.44 5.88 2.98
N ILE A 513 -26.48 6.68 3.29
CA ILE A 513 -26.40 8.14 3.19
C ILE A 513 -25.37 8.68 4.18
N LYS A 514 -25.42 8.26 5.44
CA LYS A 514 -24.45 8.67 6.46
C LYS A 514 -23.04 8.27 6.06
N LYS A 515 -22.83 7.03 5.65
CA LYS A 515 -21.49 6.55 5.22
C LYS A 515 -20.96 7.36 4.04
N SER A 516 -21.78 7.66 3.05
CA SER A 516 -21.38 8.48 1.89
C SER A 516 -20.94 9.89 2.29
N LEU A 517 -21.64 10.52 3.26
CA LEU A 517 -21.29 11.86 3.78
C LEU A 517 -20.02 11.78 4.66
N ASP A 518 -19.90 10.73 5.46
CA ASP A 518 -18.74 10.47 6.32
C ASP A 518 -17.46 10.23 5.48
N LEU A 519 -17.55 9.51 4.36
CA LEU A 519 -16.41 9.36 3.41
C LEU A 519 -15.92 10.73 2.92
N GLY A 520 -16.84 11.63 2.55
CA GLY A 520 -16.52 12.99 2.07
C GLY A 520 -15.96 13.91 3.15
N SER A 521 -16.20 13.60 4.42
CA SER A 521 -15.70 14.37 5.56
C SER A 521 -14.44 13.78 6.19
N GLY A 522 -14.16 12.48 5.92
CA GLY A 522 -13.05 11.72 6.44
C GLY A 522 -12.05 11.33 5.36
N ALA A 523 -12.01 10.03 5.02
CA ALA A 523 -10.98 9.44 4.13
C ALA A 523 -10.97 10.02 2.71
N LEU A 524 -12.13 10.39 2.15
CA LEU A 524 -12.26 10.98 0.82
C LEU A 524 -12.45 12.48 0.84
N SER A 525 -12.18 13.14 1.98
CA SER A 525 -12.16 14.61 2.05
C SER A 525 -11.05 15.17 1.16
N TYR A 526 -11.19 16.43 0.77
CA TYR A 526 -10.17 17.13 -0.01
C TYR A 526 -8.78 17.01 0.63
N GLN A 527 -8.69 17.23 1.95
CA GLN A 527 -7.46 17.18 2.71
C GLN A 527 -6.82 15.80 2.68
N SER A 528 -7.61 14.74 2.93
CA SER A 528 -7.14 13.36 2.96
C SER A 528 -6.66 12.90 1.57
N VAL A 529 -7.44 13.20 0.52
CA VAL A 529 -7.05 12.87 -0.86
C VAL A 529 -5.76 13.57 -1.26
N VAL A 530 -5.62 14.89 -0.97
CA VAL A 530 -4.41 15.64 -1.32
C VAL A 530 -3.20 15.15 -0.51
N ALA A 531 -3.37 14.86 0.78
CA ALA A 531 -2.30 14.34 1.62
C ALA A 531 -1.80 12.97 1.09
N ARG A 532 -2.73 12.04 0.78
CA ARG A 532 -2.36 10.73 0.21
C ARG A 532 -1.75 10.85 -1.17
N LEU A 533 -2.30 11.69 -2.04
CA LEU A 533 -1.74 11.94 -3.37
C LEU A 533 -0.29 12.46 -3.26
N ASN A 534 -0.06 13.46 -2.41
CA ASN A 534 1.29 13.99 -2.19
C ASN A 534 2.24 12.93 -1.63
N SER A 535 1.78 12.09 -0.69
CA SER A 535 2.58 11.02 -0.12
C SER A 535 3.05 10.03 -1.19
N ILE A 536 2.13 9.50 -2.01
CA ILE A 536 2.49 8.47 -3.00
C ILE A 536 3.18 9.02 -4.24
N THR A 537 3.10 10.34 -4.51
CA THR A 537 3.79 10.97 -5.65
C THR A 537 5.10 11.68 -5.26
N LYS A 538 5.38 11.80 -3.96
CA LYS A 538 6.62 12.40 -3.46
C LYS A 538 7.83 11.67 -4.03
N ASN A 539 8.82 12.44 -4.48
CA ASN A 539 10.04 11.94 -5.11
C ASN A 539 9.84 11.07 -6.38
N ARG A 540 8.63 11.11 -6.99
CA ARG A 540 8.31 10.34 -8.21
C ARG A 540 8.42 11.14 -9.50
N GLU A 541 8.45 12.45 -9.42
CA GLU A 541 8.41 13.34 -10.59
C GLU A 541 9.49 12.98 -11.63
N ASN A 542 10.75 12.84 -11.20
CA ASN A 542 11.85 12.48 -12.08
C ASN A 542 11.65 11.11 -12.74
N GLU A 543 11.17 10.10 -11.98
CA GLU A 543 10.90 8.78 -12.53
C GLU A 543 9.75 8.81 -13.53
N MET A 544 8.69 9.57 -13.26
CA MET A 544 7.56 9.70 -14.16
C MET A 544 7.95 10.43 -15.43
N HIS A 545 8.78 11.48 -15.38
CA HIS A 545 9.32 12.13 -16.56
C HIS A 545 10.20 11.16 -17.38
N TYR A 546 11.01 10.33 -16.72
CA TYR A 546 11.80 9.29 -17.37
C TYR A 546 10.89 8.24 -18.03
N TYR A 547 9.87 7.78 -17.34
CA TYR A 547 8.86 6.84 -17.85
C TYR A 547 8.15 7.39 -19.10
N TYR A 548 7.64 8.62 -19.04
CA TYR A 548 6.97 9.23 -20.20
C TYR A 548 7.90 9.41 -21.40
N LYS A 549 9.15 9.77 -21.15
CA LYS A 549 10.17 9.81 -22.21
C LYS A 549 10.41 8.43 -22.81
N TRP A 550 10.54 7.40 -21.99
CA TRP A 550 10.74 6.03 -22.45
C TRP A 550 9.54 5.53 -23.26
N ILE A 551 8.31 5.64 -22.74
CA ILE A 551 7.13 5.11 -23.42
C ILE A 551 6.91 5.78 -24.79
N SER A 552 7.27 7.06 -24.94
CA SER A 552 7.19 7.78 -26.21
C SER A 552 8.09 7.18 -27.30
N THR A 553 9.14 6.43 -26.90
CA THR A 553 10.05 5.76 -27.84
C THR A 553 9.48 4.46 -28.42
N LEU A 554 8.40 3.93 -27.87
CA LEU A 554 7.80 2.67 -28.34
C LEU A 554 7.13 2.79 -29.72
N GLY A 555 6.93 4.03 -30.21
CA GLY A 555 6.52 4.32 -31.58
C GLY A 555 5.13 3.81 -31.97
N LYS A 556 4.24 3.54 -30.99
CA LYS A 556 2.86 3.09 -31.23
C LYS A 556 1.87 4.25 -31.16
N GLU A 557 0.74 4.12 -31.86
CA GLU A 557 -0.32 5.16 -31.89
C GLU A 557 -0.89 5.46 -30.51
N ASP A 558 -0.96 4.46 -29.64
CA ASP A 558 -1.51 4.60 -28.28
C ASP A 558 -0.61 5.42 -27.32
N VAL A 559 0.58 5.83 -27.76
CA VAL A 559 1.49 6.71 -27.00
C VAL A 559 1.79 8.03 -27.71
N SER A 560 1.15 8.29 -28.83
CA SER A 560 1.35 9.52 -29.64
C SER A 560 0.92 10.81 -28.94
N TRP A 561 0.14 10.71 -27.88
CA TRP A 561 -0.39 11.81 -27.06
C TRP A 561 0.55 12.21 -25.92
N VAL A 562 1.62 11.47 -25.64
CA VAL A 562 2.56 11.78 -24.53
C VAL A 562 3.25 13.12 -24.78
N HIS A 563 3.15 14.04 -23.85
CA HIS A 563 3.76 15.38 -23.91
C HIS A 563 4.21 15.84 -22.51
N GLU A 564 5.12 16.84 -22.52
CA GLU A 564 5.62 17.46 -21.28
C GLU A 564 4.48 18.15 -20.49
N GLY A 565 4.52 18.02 -19.16
CA GLY A 565 3.50 18.60 -18.25
C GLY A 565 2.20 17.79 -18.13
N GLN A 566 2.11 16.67 -18.82
CA GLN A 566 0.89 15.85 -18.79
C GLN A 566 0.67 15.20 -17.42
N TYR A 567 1.73 14.73 -16.78
CA TYR A 567 1.68 14.10 -15.47
C TYR A 567 1.07 15.03 -14.43
N GLU A 568 1.62 16.25 -14.31
CA GLU A 568 1.18 17.26 -13.34
C GLU A 568 -0.27 17.69 -13.60
N GLY A 569 -0.65 17.89 -14.85
CA GLY A 569 -2.02 18.24 -15.23
C GLY A 569 -3.04 17.15 -14.86
N ASN A 570 -2.63 15.89 -14.88
CA ASN A 570 -3.47 14.77 -14.48
C ASN A 570 -3.58 14.62 -12.96
N LEU A 571 -2.51 14.91 -12.21
CA LEU A 571 -2.56 15.04 -10.75
C LEU A 571 -3.52 16.17 -10.34
N GLU A 572 -3.43 17.34 -11.01
CA GLU A 572 -4.33 18.47 -10.76
C GLU A 572 -5.80 18.10 -10.99
N THR A 573 -6.10 17.19 -11.93
CA THR A 573 -7.46 16.69 -12.17
C THR A 573 -8.02 15.95 -10.95
N ILE A 574 -7.22 15.13 -10.29
CA ILE A 574 -7.59 14.44 -9.05
C ILE A 574 -7.87 15.44 -7.93
N VAL A 575 -7.00 16.44 -7.78
CA VAL A 575 -7.17 17.52 -6.78
C VAL A 575 -8.46 18.30 -7.01
N LYS A 576 -8.77 18.66 -8.27
CA LYS A 576 -10.02 19.35 -8.63
C LYS A 576 -11.28 18.51 -8.38
N PHE A 577 -11.18 17.20 -8.60
CA PHE A 577 -12.26 16.27 -8.25
C PHE A 577 -12.51 16.30 -6.74
N ALA A 578 -11.47 16.08 -5.94
CA ALA A 578 -11.55 16.03 -4.48
C ALA A 578 -12.14 17.33 -3.89
N LEU A 579 -11.71 18.49 -4.41
CA LEU A 579 -12.16 19.81 -3.94
C LEU A 579 -13.70 20.00 -4.04
N ARG A 580 -14.35 19.35 -5.00
CA ARG A 580 -15.79 19.57 -5.29
C ARG A 580 -16.66 18.38 -4.94
N ARG A 581 -16.06 17.22 -4.70
CA ARG A 581 -16.81 15.96 -4.66
C ARG A 581 -17.77 15.85 -3.48
N ALA A 582 -17.35 16.28 -2.27
CA ALA A 582 -18.21 16.18 -1.09
C ALA A 582 -19.55 16.91 -1.28
N ASP A 583 -19.49 18.14 -1.80
CA ASP A 583 -20.68 18.96 -2.05
C ASP A 583 -21.58 18.35 -3.15
N ARG A 584 -20.98 17.82 -4.22
CA ARG A 584 -21.70 17.15 -5.31
C ARG A 584 -22.33 15.83 -4.91
N ALA A 585 -21.60 15.00 -4.15
CA ALA A 585 -22.15 13.75 -3.63
C ALA A 585 -23.37 14.01 -2.75
N ALA A 586 -23.31 15.04 -1.88
CA ALA A 586 -24.42 15.45 -1.07
C ALA A 586 -25.65 15.91 -1.92
N ASP A 587 -25.41 16.66 -3.00
CA ASP A 587 -26.50 17.09 -3.91
C ASP A 587 -27.18 15.88 -4.59
N TYR A 588 -26.43 14.85 -5.01
CA TYR A 588 -26.99 13.63 -5.60
C TYR A 588 -27.79 12.83 -4.57
N LEU A 589 -27.25 12.64 -3.35
CA LEU A 589 -27.98 12.00 -2.26
C LEU A 589 -29.31 12.70 -1.98
N LYS A 590 -29.28 14.05 -1.94
CA LYS A 590 -30.51 14.85 -1.73
C LYS A 590 -31.52 14.62 -2.84
N PHE A 591 -31.07 14.63 -4.09
CA PHE A 591 -31.95 14.50 -5.24
C PHE A 591 -32.54 13.09 -5.36
N ASP A 592 -31.71 12.08 -5.30
CA ASP A 592 -32.10 10.69 -5.59
C ASP A 592 -32.92 10.06 -4.45
N PHE A 593 -32.66 10.46 -3.19
CA PHE A 593 -33.42 9.99 -2.03
C PHE A 593 -34.49 10.99 -1.53
N GLY A 594 -34.62 12.15 -2.18
CA GLY A 594 -35.64 13.13 -1.83
C GLY A 594 -35.46 13.72 -0.43
N LEU A 595 -34.19 13.96 0.02
CA LEU A 595 -33.97 14.56 1.32
C LEU A 595 -34.52 15.99 1.40
N THR A 596 -35.25 16.29 2.47
CA THR A 596 -35.93 17.56 2.68
C THR A 596 -35.29 18.42 3.76
N GLY A 597 -34.40 17.86 4.54
CA GLY A 597 -33.65 18.55 5.58
C GLY A 597 -32.68 19.61 5.06
N VAL A 598 -32.20 20.43 5.98
CA VAL A 598 -31.26 21.51 5.66
C VAL A 598 -29.87 20.89 5.40
N LYS A 599 -29.28 21.22 4.25
CA LYS A 599 -27.88 20.97 3.93
C LYS A 599 -27.01 21.96 4.71
N TYR A 600 -25.96 21.48 5.40
CA TYR A 600 -25.06 22.33 6.15
C TYR A 600 -23.62 21.86 6.07
N ASN A 601 -22.68 22.80 6.25
CA ASN A 601 -21.27 22.51 6.42
C ASN A 601 -20.99 22.26 7.91
N LEU A 602 -20.31 21.16 8.24
CA LEU A 602 -19.81 20.84 9.56
C LEU A 602 -18.32 21.18 9.60
N ASN A 603 -17.92 22.06 10.50
CA ASN A 603 -16.53 22.47 10.70
C ASN A 603 -16.15 22.17 12.16
N ILE A 604 -15.20 21.26 12.38
CA ILE A 604 -14.72 20.92 13.72
C ILE A 604 -13.22 21.24 13.79
N THR A 605 -12.84 22.02 14.78
CA THR A 605 -11.47 22.52 15.02
C THR A 605 -11.04 22.33 16.48
N GLY A 606 -9.78 22.59 16.79
CA GLY A 606 -9.25 22.47 18.14
C GLY A 606 -8.98 21.02 18.56
N THR A 607 -8.67 20.16 17.61
CA THR A 607 -8.64 18.70 17.80
C THR A 607 -7.30 18.15 18.32
N ALA A 608 -6.27 18.99 18.48
CA ALA A 608 -4.94 18.56 18.94
C ALA A 608 -4.99 17.89 20.34
N GLY A 609 -4.55 16.65 20.43
CA GLY A 609 -4.63 15.80 21.62
C GLY A 609 -5.92 14.98 21.72
N ALA A 610 -6.74 14.95 20.66
CA ALA A 610 -7.90 14.10 20.53
C ALA A 610 -8.13 13.59 19.11
N ARG A 611 -8.74 12.41 18.99
CA ARG A 611 -9.32 11.88 17.77
C ARG A 611 -10.82 12.13 17.79
N VAL A 612 -11.30 12.97 16.90
CA VAL A 612 -12.74 13.26 16.81
C VAL A 612 -13.44 12.16 16.01
N VAL A 613 -14.56 11.67 16.57
CA VAL A 613 -15.42 10.66 15.94
C VAL A 613 -16.67 11.35 15.43
N VAL A 614 -16.94 11.19 14.13
CA VAL A 614 -18.19 11.68 13.50
C VAL A 614 -18.92 10.46 12.93
N ASN A 615 -20.11 10.18 13.43
CA ASN A 615 -20.91 8.99 13.05
C ASN A 615 -20.05 7.70 13.01
N SER A 616 -19.57 7.31 11.83
CA SER A 616 -18.87 6.04 11.59
C SER A 616 -17.35 6.17 11.39
N PHE A 617 -16.79 7.38 11.34
CA PHE A 617 -15.35 7.53 11.15
C PHE A 617 -14.66 8.28 12.29
N THR A 618 -13.39 7.95 12.50
CA THR A 618 -12.51 8.61 13.48
C THR A 618 -11.43 9.39 12.72
N ALA A 619 -11.35 10.69 12.95
CA ALA A 619 -10.28 11.52 12.41
C ALA A 619 -8.95 11.24 13.15
N LYS A 620 -7.82 11.46 12.49
CA LYS A 620 -6.51 11.41 13.15
C LYS A 620 -6.37 12.53 14.19
N ASP A 621 -5.54 12.30 15.21
CA ASP A 621 -5.23 13.31 16.23
C ASP A 621 -4.78 14.62 15.59
N GLY A 622 -5.37 15.70 16.02
CA GLY A 622 -5.06 17.05 15.56
C GLY A 622 -5.63 17.42 14.18
N ASN A 623 -6.33 16.52 13.51
CA ASN A 623 -6.93 16.85 12.22
C ASN A 623 -8.29 17.52 12.39
N ASP A 624 -8.41 18.73 11.87
CA ASP A 624 -9.69 19.43 11.75
C ASP A 624 -10.58 18.72 10.71
N ILE A 625 -11.90 18.75 10.94
CA ILE A 625 -12.89 18.09 10.09
C ILE A 625 -13.72 19.15 9.35
N TYR A 626 -13.84 18.97 8.05
CA TYR A 626 -14.70 19.77 7.18
C TYR A 626 -15.58 18.85 6.36
N GLY A 627 -16.90 18.88 6.59
CA GLY A 627 -17.84 17.98 5.95
C GLY A 627 -19.15 18.63 5.57
N VAL A 628 -19.95 17.92 4.77
CA VAL A 628 -21.29 18.33 4.34
C VAL A 628 -22.29 17.31 4.83
N TYR A 629 -23.37 17.76 5.50
CA TYR A 629 -24.41 16.90 6.08
C TYR A 629 -25.80 17.45 5.82
N PHE A 630 -26.82 16.67 6.20
CA PHE A 630 -28.25 17.04 6.16
C PHE A 630 -28.89 16.81 7.51
N THR A 631 -29.88 17.65 7.84
CA THR A 631 -30.63 17.53 9.10
C THR A 631 -31.73 16.46 9.07
N ASP A 632 -31.90 15.72 7.95
CA ASP A 632 -32.79 14.55 7.89
C ASP A 632 -32.34 13.45 8.87
N TYR A 633 -31.02 13.34 9.09
CA TYR A 633 -30.42 12.42 10.04
C TYR A 633 -29.50 13.18 11.00
N ALA A 634 -29.57 12.83 12.28
CA ALA A 634 -28.70 13.47 13.26
C ALA A 634 -27.24 13.06 13.05
N THR A 635 -26.34 14.05 12.95
CA THR A 635 -24.91 13.82 12.96
C THR A 635 -24.42 13.73 14.39
N VAL A 636 -23.77 12.63 14.74
CA VAL A 636 -23.26 12.36 16.10
C VAL A 636 -21.76 12.69 16.12
N VAL A 637 -21.34 13.53 17.07
CA VAL A 637 -19.92 13.91 17.23
C VAL A 637 -19.50 13.59 18.66
N SER A 638 -18.37 12.90 18.80
CA SER A 638 -17.69 12.62 20.06
C SER A 638 -16.18 12.68 19.85
N ALA A 639 -15.39 12.47 20.89
CA ALA A 639 -13.94 12.43 20.79
C ALA A 639 -13.34 11.42 21.76
N GLU A 640 -12.23 10.82 21.34
CA GLU A 640 -11.31 10.03 22.14
C GLU A 640 -10.10 10.89 22.49
N TYR A 641 -9.61 10.81 23.71
CA TYR A 641 -8.56 11.70 24.22
C TYR A 641 -7.26 10.95 24.39
N SER A 642 -6.16 11.56 23.98
CA SER A 642 -4.84 11.02 24.26
C SER A 642 -4.53 11.00 25.75
N LEU A 643 -3.59 10.15 26.15
CA LEU A 643 -3.16 10.03 27.54
C LEU A 643 -2.81 11.40 28.14
N GLY A 644 -3.30 11.67 29.33
CA GLY A 644 -3.09 12.95 30.02
C GLY A 644 -3.99 14.08 29.53
N LYS A 645 -4.95 13.81 28.65
CA LYS A 645 -5.96 14.76 28.17
C LYS A 645 -7.36 14.29 28.50
N ALA A 646 -8.29 15.21 28.66
CA ALA A 646 -9.70 14.90 28.88
C ALA A 646 -10.60 15.98 28.27
N PHE A 647 -11.84 15.60 28.07
CA PHE A 647 -12.87 16.53 27.65
C PHE A 647 -13.07 17.67 28.63
N ASP A 648 -13.20 18.90 28.10
CA ASP A 648 -13.68 20.04 28.86
C ASP A 648 -15.09 20.44 28.40
N TYR A 649 -15.22 20.93 27.17
CA TYR A 649 -16.52 21.22 26.57
C TYR A 649 -16.40 21.36 25.05
N TRP A 650 -17.53 21.34 24.37
CA TRP A 650 -17.66 21.74 22.98
C TRP A 650 -18.17 23.18 22.91
N GLU A 651 -17.60 23.99 22.04
CA GLU A 651 -18.20 25.26 21.65
C GLU A 651 -18.90 25.07 20.28
N VAL A 652 -20.24 25.15 20.27
CA VAL A 652 -21.08 24.98 19.06
C VAL A 652 -21.66 26.33 18.68
N ASN A 653 -21.19 26.93 17.57
CA ASN A 653 -21.58 28.27 17.11
C ASN A 653 -21.47 29.31 18.22
N GLY A 654 -20.41 29.30 19.02
CA GLY A 654 -20.20 30.21 20.15
C GLY A 654 -20.96 29.85 21.43
N ARG A 655 -21.65 28.72 21.49
CA ARG A 655 -22.38 28.22 22.66
C ARG A 655 -21.64 27.03 23.30
N GLU A 656 -21.32 27.15 24.57
CA GLU A 656 -20.72 26.05 25.35
C GLU A 656 -21.71 24.88 25.53
N VAL A 657 -21.23 23.65 25.29
CA VAL A 657 -21.97 22.40 25.47
C VAL A 657 -21.09 21.38 26.24
N ARG A 658 -21.52 20.98 27.42
CA ARG A 658 -20.75 20.09 28.32
C ARG A 658 -21.06 18.60 28.16
N SER A 659 -21.94 18.24 27.21
CA SER A 659 -22.13 16.82 26.86
C SER A 659 -20.93 16.32 26.08
N ALA A 660 -20.31 15.20 26.46
CA ALA A 660 -19.18 14.60 25.72
C ALA A 660 -19.57 14.16 24.31
N THR A 661 -20.86 13.90 24.07
CA THR A 661 -21.40 13.57 22.75
C THR A 661 -22.40 14.64 22.31
N LEU A 662 -22.20 15.14 21.10
CA LEU A 662 -23.13 16.05 20.42
C LEU A 662 -24.05 15.25 19.49
N ARG A 663 -25.27 15.72 19.35
CA ARG A 663 -26.23 15.30 18.30
C ARG A 663 -26.67 16.54 17.57
N ILE A 664 -26.10 16.75 16.39
CA ILE A 664 -26.36 17.93 15.58
C ILE A 664 -27.68 17.77 14.82
N GLY A 665 -28.52 18.77 14.92
CA GLY A 665 -29.84 18.83 14.27
C GLY A 665 -30.12 20.20 13.66
N ALA A 666 -31.36 20.41 13.18
CA ALA A 666 -31.74 21.63 12.49
C ALA A 666 -31.57 22.90 13.35
N GLY A 667 -31.74 22.82 14.66
CA GLY A 667 -31.57 23.94 15.61
C GLY A 667 -30.11 24.40 15.79
N ASP A 668 -29.14 23.60 15.38
CA ASP A 668 -27.73 23.95 15.49
C ASP A 668 -27.17 24.58 14.20
N VAL A 669 -27.93 24.59 13.10
CA VAL A 669 -27.47 25.14 11.82
C VAL A 669 -27.70 26.66 11.79
N VAL A 670 -26.60 27.41 11.67
CA VAL A 670 -26.61 28.87 11.57
C VAL A 670 -26.04 29.29 10.20
N SER A 671 -26.86 29.93 9.38
CA SER A 671 -26.48 30.38 8.03
C SER A 671 -25.84 29.26 7.18
N GLY A 672 -26.36 28.02 7.29
CA GLY A 672 -25.87 26.87 6.54
C GLY A 672 -24.59 26.25 7.10
N ASN A 673 -24.17 26.58 8.32
CA ASN A 673 -22.96 26.06 8.95
C ASN A 673 -23.22 25.59 10.38
N VAL A 674 -22.44 24.61 10.82
CA VAL A 674 -22.28 24.23 12.23
C VAL A 674 -20.77 24.26 12.51
N ASN A 675 -20.37 25.27 13.27
CA ASN A 675 -18.97 25.44 13.67
C ASN A 675 -18.78 24.91 15.10
N ILE A 676 -17.86 23.96 15.25
CA ILE A 676 -17.58 23.30 16.53
C ILE A 676 -16.11 23.49 16.85
N THR A 677 -15.79 23.92 18.07
CA THR A 677 -14.45 23.90 18.61
C THR A 677 -14.39 22.92 19.78
N LEU A 678 -13.47 21.98 19.74
CA LEU A 678 -13.20 21.07 20.86
C LEU A 678 -12.28 21.76 21.86
N HIS A 679 -12.72 21.88 23.09
CA HIS A 679 -11.91 22.32 24.20
C HIS A 679 -11.51 21.13 25.07
N ILE A 680 -10.20 20.96 25.23
CA ILE A 680 -9.58 19.85 25.96
C ILE A 680 -8.82 20.44 27.13
N LYS A 681 -8.82 19.73 28.25
CA LYS A 681 -8.03 20.08 29.45
C LYS A 681 -7.02 18.99 29.77
N ASP A 682 -5.97 19.40 30.48
CA ASP A 682 -5.04 18.45 31.05
C ASP A 682 -5.73 17.60 32.12
N ALA A 683 -5.50 16.29 32.04
CA ALA A 683 -5.95 15.30 33.01
C ALA A 683 -4.77 14.42 33.40
N PRO A 684 -3.85 14.93 34.23
CA PRO A 684 -2.65 14.18 34.61
C PRO A 684 -3.05 12.82 35.19
N MET A 685 -2.44 11.77 34.67
CA MET A 685 -2.61 10.43 35.19
C MET A 685 -1.59 10.21 36.31
N ASN A 686 -2.00 9.57 37.39
CA ASN A 686 -1.07 9.19 38.45
C ASN A 686 -0.31 7.91 38.05
N LYS A 687 0.41 7.94 36.93
CA LYS A 687 1.00 6.77 36.31
C LYS A 687 2.38 7.06 35.70
N ILE A 688 3.32 6.14 35.94
CA ILE A 688 4.52 5.95 35.13
C ILE A 688 4.30 4.71 34.28
N TYR A 689 4.78 4.71 33.04
CA TYR A 689 4.58 3.57 32.16
C TYR A 689 5.72 3.43 31.15
N ILE A 690 5.89 2.23 30.58
CA ILE A 690 6.80 1.99 29.48
C ILE A 690 6.13 2.50 28.19
N SER A 691 6.66 3.58 27.63
CA SER A 691 6.08 4.26 26.47
C SER A 691 6.55 3.71 25.14
N SER A 692 7.79 3.21 25.07
CA SER A 692 8.33 2.58 23.86
C SER A 692 9.46 1.62 24.18
N TYR A 693 9.76 0.73 23.25
CA TYR A 693 10.97 -0.09 23.25
C TYR A 693 11.46 -0.34 21.82
N SER A 694 12.77 -0.62 21.70
CA SER A 694 13.39 -1.12 20.47
C SER A 694 14.01 -2.48 20.77
N ALA A 695 13.82 -3.45 19.89
CA ALA A 695 14.33 -4.82 20.02
C ALA A 695 15.05 -5.22 18.73
N ARG A 696 15.85 -4.30 18.17
CA ARG A 696 16.65 -4.51 16.96
C ARG A 696 18.12 -4.16 17.26
N ASP A 697 18.83 -3.55 16.31
CA ASP A 697 20.27 -3.24 16.37
C ASP A 697 20.71 -2.55 17.68
N GLU A 698 19.77 -1.89 18.36
CA GLU A 698 19.96 -1.15 19.59
C GLU A 698 18.78 -1.41 20.54
N ASP A 699 18.90 -2.39 21.42
CA ASP A 699 17.86 -2.66 22.40
C ASP A 699 17.67 -1.49 23.33
N SER A 700 16.44 -1.03 23.54
CA SER A 700 16.14 0.06 24.45
C SER A 700 14.70 0.00 25.00
N VAL A 701 14.52 0.54 26.20
CA VAL A 701 13.20 0.69 26.85
C VAL A 701 13.06 2.11 27.36
N THR A 702 12.02 2.81 26.95
CA THR A 702 11.72 4.18 27.37
C THR A 702 10.56 4.21 28.36
N ILE A 703 10.75 4.90 29.48
CA ILE A 703 9.78 5.05 30.56
C ILE A 703 9.36 6.52 30.62
N THR A 704 8.05 6.78 30.67
CA THR A 704 7.47 8.14 30.68
C THR A 704 6.68 8.38 31.97
N ASN A 705 6.80 9.62 32.49
CA ASN A 705 6.07 10.07 33.65
C ASN A 705 4.83 10.91 33.25
N LEU A 706 3.63 10.39 33.47
CA LEU A 706 2.36 11.12 33.27
C LEU A 706 1.79 11.67 34.58
N THR A 707 2.52 11.54 35.70
CA THR A 707 2.06 12.13 36.95
C THR A 707 2.24 13.66 36.93
N PRO A 708 1.50 14.43 37.73
CA PRO A 708 1.65 15.88 37.83
C PRO A 708 2.90 16.32 38.59
N ALA A 709 3.71 15.39 39.11
CA ALA A 709 4.88 15.67 39.94
C ALA A 709 6.11 14.92 39.43
N GLU A 710 7.29 15.38 39.80
CA GLU A 710 8.54 14.65 39.62
C GLU A 710 8.45 13.31 40.36
N VAL A 711 8.89 12.25 39.69
CA VAL A 711 8.94 10.89 40.26
C VAL A 711 10.40 10.47 40.39
N SER A 712 10.81 10.18 41.65
CA SER A 712 12.10 9.53 41.89
C SER A 712 12.03 8.06 41.51
N LEU A 713 13.00 7.63 40.70
CA LEU A 713 13.19 6.22 40.35
C LEU A 713 14.12 5.47 41.30
N THR A 714 14.59 6.10 42.38
CA THR A 714 15.42 5.42 43.39
C THR A 714 14.76 4.18 43.92
N GLY A 715 15.39 3.02 43.76
CA GLY A 715 14.84 1.72 44.15
C GLY A 715 13.92 1.06 43.12
N PHE A 716 13.60 1.73 42.02
CA PHE A 716 12.91 1.09 40.91
C PHE A 716 13.86 0.11 40.19
N VAL A 717 13.28 -0.91 39.55
CA VAL A 717 14.02 -1.95 38.82
C VAL A 717 13.32 -2.24 37.50
N LEU A 718 14.09 -2.19 36.41
CA LEU A 718 13.67 -2.72 35.11
C LEU A 718 14.30 -4.12 34.96
N THR A 719 13.51 -5.15 34.63
CA THR A 719 13.97 -6.54 34.60
C THR A 719 13.32 -7.34 33.47
N ASP A 720 14.05 -8.30 32.92
CA ASP A 720 13.56 -9.37 32.03
C ASP A 720 13.20 -10.66 32.80
N GLY A 721 13.24 -10.61 34.12
CA GLY A 721 13.03 -11.78 35.00
C GLY A 721 14.33 -12.52 35.33
N THR A 722 15.39 -12.38 34.56
CA THR A 722 16.72 -12.98 34.77
C THR A 722 17.73 -11.94 35.25
N TYR A 723 17.77 -10.80 34.57
CA TYR A 723 18.67 -9.68 34.88
C TYR A 723 17.88 -8.48 35.37
N ASN A 724 18.52 -7.70 36.24
CA ASN A 724 17.93 -6.53 36.86
C ASN A 724 18.77 -5.29 36.52
N TYR A 725 18.11 -4.22 36.08
CA TYR A 725 18.66 -2.89 35.99
C TYR A 725 18.06 -2.02 37.11
N PRO A 726 18.80 -1.82 38.23
CA PRO A 726 18.35 -0.92 39.28
C PRO A 726 18.63 0.54 38.88
N PHE A 727 17.64 1.41 39.02
CA PHE A 727 17.87 2.85 38.85
C PHE A 727 18.70 3.40 40.00
N ALA A 728 19.59 4.31 39.66
CA ALA A 728 20.53 4.90 40.60
C ALA A 728 19.85 5.87 41.58
N GLU A 729 20.49 6.11 42.70
CA GLU A 729 20.07 7.19 43.60
C GLU A 729 20.13 8.55 42.88
N GLY A 730 19.00 9.28 42.88
CA GLY A 730 18.88 10.56 42.17
C GLY A 730 18.33 10.46 40.74
N ASP A 731 18.12 9.26 40.21
CA ASP A 731 17.37 9.08 38.95
C ASP A 731 15.91 9.54 39.17
N ARG A 732 15.41 10.38 38.27
CA ARG A 732 14.08 10.97 38.35
C ARG A 732 13.55 11.32 36.97
N ILE A 733 12.25 11.39 36.85
CA ILE A 733 11.57 11.82 35.64
C ILE A 733 10.62 12.96 35.98
N LEU A 734 10.76 14.11 35.33
CA LEU A 734 9.86 15.25 35.50
C LEU A 734 8.50 14.95 34.82
N PRO A 735 7.43 15.69 35.19
CA PRO A 735 6.14 15.54 34.54
C PRO A 735 6.23 15.67 33.01
N GLY A 736 5.71 14.68 32.28
CA GLY A 736 5.73 14.63 30.81
C GLY A 736 7.07 14.25 30.19
N GLU A 737 8.13 14.07 30.99
CA GLU A 737 9.45 13.65 30.48
C GLU A 737 9.61 12.12 30.49
N SER A 738 10.67 11.67 29.83
CA SER A 738 11.00 10.24 29.67
C SER A 738 12.47 9.98 29.97
N ILE A 739 12.75 8.72 30.34
CA ILE A 739 14.09 8.19 30.53
C ILE A 739 14.23 6.90 29.71
N THR A 740 15.36 6.75 29.02
CA THR A 740 15.63 5.55 28.21
C THR A 740 16.75 4.73 28.84
N VAL A 741 16.53 3.42 28.94
CA VAL A 741 17.52 2.39 29.34
C VAL A 741 17.86 1.56 28.13
N TYR A 742 19.15 1.47 27.78
CA TYR A 742 19.65 0.74 26.63
C TYR A 742 20.09 -0.66 27.05
N GLY A 743 19.87 -1.64 26.16
CA GLY A 743 20.28 -3.02 26.38
C GLY A 743 21.76 -3.28 26.03
N ASN A 744 22.14 -4.53 26.12
CA ASN A 744 23.54 -4.95 25.92
C ASN A 744 24.01 -4.84 24.45
N ASN A 745 23.09 -4.88 23.50
CA ASN A 745 23.40 -4.75 22.05
C ASN A 745 23.72 -3.31 21.61
N THR A 746 23.61 -2.33 22.51
CA THR A 746 23.88 -0.93 22.16
C THR A 746 25.33 -0.72 21.80
N PRO A 747 25.65 -0.12 20.64
CA PRO A 747 27.04 0.13 20.21
C PRO A 747 27.88 0.86 21.26
N GLU A 748 29.20 0.55 21.34
CA GLU A 748 30.09 1.12 22.35
C GLU A 748 30.33 2.64 22.17
N ASP A 749 30.16 3.15 20.98
CA ASP A 749 30.28 4.58 20.65
C ASP A 749 29.09 5.44 21.15
N VAL A 750 27.97 4.80 21.52
CA VAL A 750 26.86 5.45 22.20
C VAL A 750 27.23 5.64 23.68
N THR A 751 27.77 6.81 24.02
CA THR A 751 28.27 7.14 25.36
C THR A 751 27.26 7.97 26.17
N ASN A 752 27.43 8.00 27.51
CA ASN A 752 26.58 8.72 28.45
C ASN A 752 25.10 8.26 28.49
N VAL A 753 24.87 6.99 28.26
CA VAL A 753 23.52 6.37 28.32
C VAL A 753 23.42 5.39 29.47
N ARG A 754 22.18 5.13 29.92
CA ARG A 754 21.89 4.08 30.91
C ARG A 754 21.91 2.72 30.23
N ARG A 755 22.76 1.81 30.68
CA ARG A 755 22.92 0.48 30.08
C ARG A 755 22.47 -0.62 31.03
N ALA A 756 21.56 -1.47 30.55
CA ALA A 756 21.20 -2.74 31.15
C ALA A 756 22.05 -3.87 30.57
N ILE A 757 22.11 -4.99 31.25
CA ILE A 757 22.85 -6.20 30.82
C ILE A 757 21.96 -7.25 30.16
N PHE A 758 20.69 -6.93 29.92
CA PHE A 758 19.75 -7.78 29.19
C PHE A 758 19.58 -7.32 27.75
N ASN A 759 19.10 -8.21 26.90
CA ASN A 759 18.67 -7.94 25.54
C ASN A 759 17.15 -8.10 25.48
N LEU A 760 16.53 -7.59 24.41
CA LEU A 760 15.10 -7.76 24.16
C LEU A 760 14.89 -8.89 23.15
N SER A 761 14.73 -10.13 23.65
CA SER A 761 14.53 -11.30 22.79
C SER A 761 13.04 -11.58 22.59
N GLN A 762 12.70 -12.22 21.48
CA GLN A 762 11.32 -12.62 21.19
C GLN A 762 10.73 -13.51 22.28
N GLY A 763 9.52 -13.20 22.72
CA GLY A 763 8.80 -13.89 23.79
C GLY A 763 9.22 -13.51 25.21
N GLU A 764 10.24 -12.65 25.36
CA GLU A 764 10.69 -12.15 26.66
C GLU A 764 9.74 -11.11 27.23
N THR A 765 9.53 -11.13 28.56
CA THR A 765 8.69 -10.14 29.25
C THR A 765 9.56 -9.18 30.04
N ILE A 766 9.45 -7.90 29.73
CA ILE A 766 10.12 -6.81 30.42
C ILE A 766 9.15 -6.20 31.45
N ILE A 767 9.62 -6.04 32.69
CA ILE A 767 8.82 -5.60 33.81
C ILE A 767 9.49 -4.40 34.50
N LEU A 768 8.75 -3.32 34.68
CA LEU A 768 9.12 -2.19 35.53
C LEU A 768 8.51 -2.42 36.92
N LYS A 769 9.34 -2.45 37.97
CA LYS A 769 8.93 -2.57 39.35
C LYS A 769 9.29 -1.31 40.12
N ASP A 770 8.43 -0.92 41.08
CA ASP A 770 8.72 0.18 42.01
C ASP A 770 9.65 -0.28 43.16
N ALA A 771 10.01 0.67 44.03
CA ALA A 771 10.86 0.42 45.19
C ALA A 771 10.32 -0.60 46.21
N SER A 772 9.02 -0.91 46.18
CA SER A 772 8.39 -1.96 46.98
C SER A 772 8.46 -3.33 46.29
N GLY A 773 8.87 -3.40 45.03
CA GLY A 773 8.84 -4.58 44.19
C GLY A 773 7.51 -4.82 43.48
N ALA A 774 6.54 -3.92 43.61
CA ALA A 774 5.25 -4.01 42.90
C ALA A 774 5.46 -3.71 41.40
N VAL A 775 4.74 -4.43 40.53
CA VAL A 775 4.77 -4.20 39.12
C VAL A 775 4.07 -2.88 38.75
N VAL A 776 4.80 -1.97 38.14
CA VAL A 776 4.31 -0.67 37.67
C VAL A 776 3.75 -0.80 36.26
N ASP A 777 4.53 -1.46 35.38
CA ASP A 777 4.15 -1.74 34.00
C ASP A 777 4.96 -2.91 33.46
N SER A 778 4.49 -3.53 32.38
CA SER A 778 5.21 -4.61 31.68
C SER A 778 4.77 -4.74 30.24
N PHE A 779 5.61 -5.38 29.41
CA PHE A 779 5.26 -5.81 28.06
C PHE A 779 6.01 -7.10 27.71
N THR A 780 5.47 -7.85 26.76
CA THR A 780 6.14 -9.03 26.19
C THR A 780 6.54 -8.73 24.74
N VAL A 781 7.79 -8.98 24.39
CA VAL A 781 8.31 -8.81 23.02
C VAL A 781 7.59 -9.84 22.12
N PRO A 782 6.88 -9.44 21.05
CA PRO A 782 6.15 -10.38 20.20
C PRO A 782 7.07 -11.39 19.52
N ASN A 783 6.62 -12.63 19.36
CA ASN A 783 7.39 -13.67 18.64
C ASN A 783 7.48 -13.41 17.12
N THR A 784 6.69 -12.50 16.59
CA THR A 784 6.60 -12.20 15.16
C THR A 784 7.15 -10.82 14.79
N HIS A 785 7.84 -10.14 15.73
CA HIS A 785 8.38 -8.80 15.44
C HIS A 785 9.52 -8.86 14.40
N THR A 786 9.59 -7.82 13.59
CA THR A 786 10.59 -7.68 12.53
C THR A 786 11.82 -6.86 12.95
N GLY A 787 11.90 -6.49 14.22
CA GLY A 787 12.99 -5.73 14.79
C GLY A 787 12.87 -4.22 14.64
N PHE A 788 11.66 -3.68 14.75
CA PHE A 788 11.39 -2.24 14.73
C PHE A 788 11.19 -1.68 16.14
N VAL A 789 11.06 -0.36 16.21
CA VAL A 789 10.68 0.34 17.45
C VAL A 789 9.20 0.15 17.69
N PHE A 790 8.85 -0.20 18.92
CA PHE A 790 7.46 -0.31 19.36
C PHE A 790 7.12 0.86 20.29
N LYS A 791 6.00 1.52 20.01
CA LYS A 791 5.51 2.63 20.82
C LYS A 791 4.10 2.33 21.30
N ARG A 792 3.79 2.65 22.57
CA ARG A 792 2.41 2.55 23.04
C ARG A 792 1.53 3.56 22.33
N ASN A 793 0.46 3.08 21.76
CA ASN A 793 -0.62 3.92 21.28
C ASN A 793 -1.22 4.68 22.48
N VAL A 794 -1.22 6.01 22.38
CA VAL A 794 -1.68 6.88 23.48
C VAL A 794 -3.19 6.84 23.73
N TYR A 795 -3.94 6.11 22.92
CA TYR A 795 -5.38 5.92 23.02
C TYR A 795 -5.77 4.53 23.52
N THR A 796 -5.12 3.48 23.01
CA THR A 796 -5.44 2.08 23.34
C THR A 796 -4.57 1.50 24.44
N MET A 797 -3.39 2.08 24.69
CA MET A 797 -2.33 1.55 25.55
C MET A 797 -1.66 0.26 25.02
N GLU A 798 -2.02 -0.21 23.83
CA GLU A 798 -1.34 -1.31 23.16
C GLU A 798 -0.06 -0.83 22.50
N PHE A 799 0.93 -1.72 22.34
CA PHE A 799 2.14 -1.43 21.58
C PHE A 799 1.87 -1.59 20.09
N GLU A 800 2.22 -0.56 19.36
CA GLU A 800 2.20 -0.54 17.90
C GLU A 800 3.64 -0.53 17.39
N GLU A 801 3.92 -1.38 16.41
CA GLU A 801 5.21 -1.43 15.75
C GLU A 801 5.36 -0.20 14.84
N LEU A 802 6.31 0.67 15.18
CA LEU A 802 6.70 1.78 14.30
C LEU A 802 7.72 1.24 13.29
N ARG A 803 7.39 1.32 12.04
CA ARG A 803 8.31 1.01 10.95
C ARG A 803 9.02 2.27 10.52
N PRO A 804 10.35 2.24 10.38
CA PRO A 804 11.11 3.39 9.94
C PRO A 804 10.74 3.83 8.52
#